data_dd2f74e8d346472eaff1f5bc850301c5
#
_entry.id   dd2f74e8d346472eaff1f5bc850301c5
#
_cell.length_a   1.000
_cell.length_b   1.000
_cell.length_c   1.000
_cell.angle_alpha   90.00
_cell.angle_beta   90.00
_cell.angle_gamma   90.00
#
_symmetry.space_group_name_H-M   'P 1'
#
loop_
_entity.id
_entity.type
_entity.pdbx_description
1 polymer ?
#
loop_
_entity_poly.entity_id
_entity_poly.type
_entity_poly.pdbx_seq_one_letter_code
_entity_poly.pdbx_strand_id
1 'polypeptide(L)'
;MSLQKLENNRNKTVVQEEVQILTDLLEDITKNMLPAETFDKIMQLKKLSSNLDYQGLDKVVRSLSNDEMVYISRYFSILPLLINISEDVDLAYEINHLNNIDQDYLGKLSTTIEMVAEKENSAEILEHLNVVPVLTAHPTQVQRKSMLDLTNHIHTLLRKYRDVRMGLINKEKWHNDLRRYIEIIMQTDMIREKKLKVTNEITNVMEYYNSSFLQAVPNLMLEYKRLAKEQGIDLKQAKPITMGMWIGGDRDGNPFVTAETLMRSATIQSEVILNYYISKISSLYRTFSLSTNLSKTSKAVEEMAAQSQDTSVFREKEPYRRAFHFIQSKLIQTLLNLKEWALVGSSADERHHIERLFGTQGHQQGVVTDYISNRLSGAIQELADDRPPYYETIEEFKQDLAIIKDSLLENKAEALLTGEFAELLEAVEVFGFFLASIDMRQDSSVHEACVAELLASAGINDHYSDLSEDEKCELLLHELLEDPRILSATHTEKSELLEKELAIFQTARELKDRLGEDVIRQTIISHATSVSDMLELAIMLKEVGLVDAEKARVQIVPLFETIEDLDHSEETMRKYFSLPLAKKWIASKDNYQEIMLGYSDSNKDGGYLSSCWTLYKAQQQLTAIGDEFGVKVTFFHGRGGTVGRGGGPTYDAIASQPLKSIKDRIRLTEQGEVIGNKYGNKDAAYYNLEMLVSAAINRMITQKKSDTNTSNRYEAIMDQVVSRSYDIYRELVFGNDHFYDYFFESSPIKNISSFNIGSRPAARKTITEISGLRAIPWVFSWSQSRVMFPGWYGVGSSFKEFIDQDPKNIEYLRDMYQNWPFFQSLLSNVDMVLSKSNMNIAFEYAKLCESEEVQAIYYTILDEWQLTKNVILAIEGHEELLAENTYLKDSLNYRMPYFNVLNYIQLELIKRQRRGELSSHEERLIHTTINGIATGLRNSG
;
A
#
# COMPACT_ATOMS: atom_id res chain seq x y z
N MET A 1 -19.13 -19.42 2.52
CA MET A 1 -19.45 -18.56 3.67
C MET A 1 -18.86 -17.17 3.40
N SER A 2 -19.56 -16.07 3.67
CA SER A 2 -18.95 -14.73 3.49
C SER A 2 -17.86 -14.51 4.54
N LEU A 3 -16.85 -13.69 4.21
CA LEU A 3 -15.78 -13.30 5.14
C LEU A 3 -16.35 -12.75 6.45
N GLN A 4 -17.35 -11.90 6.36
CA GLN A 4 -18.06 -11.32 7.51
C GLN A 4 -18.66 -12.39 8.44
N LYS A 5 -19.25 -13.47 7.89
CA LYS A 5 -19.72 -14.60 8.70
C LYS A 5 -18.59 -15.38 9.34
N LEU A 6 -17.44 -15.43 8.70
CA LEU A 6 -16.23 -16.04 9.22
C LEU A 6 -15.68 -15.24 10.40
N GLU A 7 -15.56 -13.93 10.26
CA GLU A 7 -15.15 -13.01 11.32
C GLU A 7 -16.11 -13.06 12.52
N ASN A 8 -17.42 -13.14 12.29
CA ASN A 8 -18.41 -13.23 13.34
C ASN A 8 -18.38 -14.56 14.11
N ASN A 9 -17.87 -15.64 13.52
CA ASN A 9 -17.78 -16.98 14.15
C ASN A 9 -16.48 -17.20 14.94
N ARG A 10 -15.61 -16.19 15.05
CA ARG A 10 -14.34 -16.28 15.79
C ARG A 10 -14.55 -16.63 17.26
N ASN A 11 -13.58 -17.35 17.82
CA ASN A 11 -13.59 -17.69 19.24
C ASN A 11 -13.23 -16.46 20.11
N LYS A 12 -14.22 -15.61 20.36
CA LYS A 12 -14.10 -14.37 21.13
C LYS A 12 -13.44 -14.57 22.51
N THR A 13 -13.52 -15.77 23.09
CA THR A 13 -13.00 -16.07 24.43
C THR A 13 -11.47 -15.95 24.49
N VAL A 14 -10.75 -16.39 23.47
CA VAL A 14 -9.28 -16.33 23.46
C VAL A 14 -8.79 -14.90 23.38
N VAL A 15 -9.34 -14.10 22.47
CA VAL A 15 -9.01 -12.67 22.34
C VAL A 15 -9.30 -11.92 23.65
N GLN A 16 -10.44 -12.18 24.28
CA GLN A 16 -10.79 -11.57 25.56
C GLN A 16 -9.78 -11.91 26.67
N GLU A 17 -9.36 -13.18 26.76
CA GLU A 17 -8.33 -13.60 27.73
C GLU A 17 -6.99 -12.92 27.45
N GLU A 18 -6.54 -12.87 26.20
CA GLU A 18 -5.30 -12.20 25.81
C GLU A 18 -5.34 -10.70 26.10
N VAL A 19 -6.43 -10.01 25.73
CA VAL A 19 -6.63 -8.58 26.00
C VAL A 19 -6.62 -8.32 27.49
N GLN A 20 -7.24 -9.20 28.31
CA GLN A 20 -7.20 -9.08 29.77
C GLN A 20 -5.78 -9.21 30.30
N ILE A 21 -5.02 -10.23 29.86
CA ILE A 21 -3.62 -10.42 30.27
C ILE A 21 -2.76 -9.20 29.90
N LEU A 22 -2.93 -8.68 28.67
CA LEU A 22 -2.18 -7.52 28.20
C LEU A 22 -2.53 -6.26 29.00
N THR A 23 -3.82 -6.09 29.33
CA THR A 23 -4.30 -4.98 30.16
C THR A 23 -3.73 -5.06 31.58
N ASP A 24 -3.82 -6.22 32.21
CA ASP A 24 -3.31 -6.44 33.58
C ASP A 24 -1.80 -6.20 33.66
N LEU A 25 -1.03 -6.68 32.66
CA LEU A 25 0.40 -6.42 32.57
C LEU A 25 0.71 -4.94 32.41
N LEU A 26 0.01 -4.24 31.50
CA LEU A 26 0.23 -2.83 31.26
C LEU A 26 -0.11 -2.00 32.51
N GLU A 27 -1.19 -2.33 33.22
CA GLU A 27 -1.59 -1.68 34.45
C GLU A 27 -0.55 -1.90 35.57
N ASP A 28 -0.06 -3.14 35.76
CA ASP A 28 0.94 -3.45 36.77
C ASP A 28 2.29 -2.75 36.47
N ILE A 29 2.73 -2.75 35.21
CA ILE A 29 3.92 -2.01 34.79
C ILE A 29 3.76 -0.51 35.06
N THR A 30 2.62 0.06 34.65
CA THR A 30 2.32 1.49 34.82
C THR A 30 2.29 1.87 36.30
N LYS A 31 1.65 1.06 37.16
CA LYS A 31 1.58 1.25 38.61
C LYS A 31 2.96 1.27 39.26
N ASN A 32 3.88 0.43 38.78
CA ASN A 32 5.24 0.34 39.32
C ASN A 32 6.16 1.47 38.80
N MET A 33 5.83 2.05 37.64
CA MET A 33 6.65 3.11 37.03
C MET A 33 6.24 4.53 37.44
N LEU A 34 4.98 4.76 37.75
CA LEU A 34 4.42 6.11 37.97
C LEU A 34 4.10 6.38 39.45
N PRO A 35 4.06 7.68 39.83
CA PRO A 35 3.50 8.08 41.12
C PRO A 35 2.06 7.57 41.27
N ALA A 36 1.69 7.18 42.50
CA ALA A 36 0.37 6.62 42.78
C ALA A 36 -0.77 7.56 42.34
N GLU A 37 -0.62 8.87 42.53
CA GLU A 37 -1.62 9.88 42.11
C GLU A 37 -1.86 9.88 40.62
N THR A 38 -0.81 9.79 39.81
CA THR A 38 -0.90 9.73 38.32
C THR A 38 -1.55 8.42 37.88
N PHE A 39 -1.20 7.30 38.54
CA PHE A 39 -1.85 6.01 38.23
C PHE A 39 -3.35 6.03 38.58
N ASP A 40 -3.71 6.60 39.73
CA ASP A 40 -5.12 6.75 40.12
C ASP A 40 -5.92 7.59 39.12
N LYS A 41 -5.32 8.66 38.55
CA LYS A 41 -5.92 9.47 37.49
C LYS A 41 -6.12 8.66 36.21
N ILE A 42 -5.18 7.78 35.83
CA ILE A 42 -5.33 6.85 34.69
C ILE A 42 -6.56 5.95 34.91
N MET A 43 -6.69 5.33 36.08
CA MET A 43 -7.81 4.45 36.38
C MET A 43 -9.13 5.22 36.43
N GLN A 44 -9.11 6.44 36.96
CA GLN A 44 -10.28 7.33 36.95
C GLN A 44 -10.73 7.68 35.52
N LEU A 45 -9.81 8.09 34.65
CA LEU A 45 -10.09 8.41 33.24
C LEU A 45 -10.63 7.20 32.48
N LYS A 46 -10.05 6.01 32.71
CA LYS A 46 -10.52 4.76 32.12
C LYS A 46 -11.99 4.50 32.53
N LYS A 47 -12.32 4.65 33.82
CA LYS A 47 -13.69 4.45 34.33
C LYS A 47 -14.67 5.47 33.76
N LEU A 48 -14.30 6.75 33.75
CA LEU A 48 -15.18 7.83 33.24
C LEU A 48 -15.47 7.62 31.74
N SER A 49 -14.44 7.27 30.98
CA SER A 49 -14.59 7.02 29.54
C SER A 49 -15.46 5.78 29.25
N SER A 50 -15.29 4.70 29.99
CA SER A 50 -16.11 3.48 29.85
C SER A 50 -17.59 3.75 30.20
N ASN A 51 -17.86 4.70 31.08
CA ASN A 51 -19.21 5.11 31.43
C ASN A 51 -19.78 6.24 30.56
N LEU A 52 -19.02 6.67 29.52
CA LEU A 52 -19.36 7.79 28.63
C LEU A 52 -19.63 9.12 29.40
N ASP A 53 -18.97 9.28 30.56
CA ASP A 53 -19.03 10.52 31.35
C ASP A 53 -18.05 11.56 30.78
N TYR A 54 -18.47 12.21 29.70
CA TYR A 54 -17.68 13.21 29.01
C TYR A 54 -17.38 14.47 29.84
N GLN A 55 -18.30 14.86 30.73
CA GLN A 55 -18.09 16.02 31.65
C GLN A 55 -17.04 15.69 32.70
N GLY A 56 -17.10 14.50 33.27
CA GLY A 56 -16.09 13.99 34.17
C GLY A 56 -14.71 13.90 33.55
N LEU A 57 -14.64 13.42 32.28
CA LEU A 57 -13.39 13.38 31.51
C LEU A 57 -12.77 14.77 31.32
N ASP A 58 -13.54 15.74 30.83
CA ASP A 58 -13.07 17.12 30.62
C ASP A 58 -12.53 17.73 31.92
N LYS A 59 -13.25 17.55 33.05
CA LYS A 59 -12.82 18.06 34.36
C LYS A 59 -11.48 17.47 34.81
N VAL A 60 -11.29 16.16 34.68
CA VAL A 60 -10.04 15.49 35.10
C VAL A 60 -8.91 15.91 34.19
N VAL A 61 -9.12 15.89 32.84
CA VAL A 61 -8.09 16.24 31.86
C VAL A 61 -7.60 17.68 32.06
N ARG A 62 -8.48 18.64 32.30
CA ARG A 62 -8.07 20.05 32.58
C ARG A 62 -7.20 20.18 33.82
N SER A 63 -7.32 19.28 34.79
CA SER A 63 -6.53 19.28 36.02
C SER A 63 -5.13 18.66 35.88
N LEU A 64 -4.82 18.03 34.76
CA LEU A 64 -3.56 17.37 34.51
C LEU A 64 -2.45 18.38 34.27
N SER A 65 -1.28 18.13 34.82
CA SER A 65 -0.04 18.79 34.42
C SER A 65 0.44 18.27 33.06
N ASN A 66 1.32 18.99 32.38
CA ASN A 66 1.89 18.56 31.12
C ASN A 66 2.69 17.23 31.29
N ASP A 67 3.42 17.08 32.40
CA ASP A 67 4.14 15.84 32.71
C ASP A 67 3.20 14.62 32.88
N GLU A 68 2.09 14.80 33.57
CA GLU A 68 1.07 13.75 33.71
C GLU A 68 0.48 13.38 32.35
N MET A 69 0.21 14.38 31.48
CA MET A 69 -0.32 14.13 30.14
C MET A 69 0.63 13.28 29.29
N VAL A 70 1.97 13.37 29.49
CA VAL A 70 2.95 12.50 28.80
C VAL A 70 2.67 11.03 29.09
N TYR A 71 2.60 10.67 30.37
CA TYR A 71 2.44 9.28 30.79
C TYR A 71 1.02 8.76 30.51
N ILE A 72 0.02 9.59 30.72
CA ILE A 72 -1.39 9.23 30.49
C ILE A 72 -1.64 9.01 29.00
N SER A 73 -1.22 9.92 28.12
CA SER A 73 -1.34 9.76 26.67
C SER A 73 -0.65 8.48 26.19
N ARG A 74 0.50 8.16 26.80
CA ARG A 74 1.26 6.97 26.46
C ARG A 74 0.51 5.68 26.83
N TYR A 75 -0.02 5.59 28.05
CA TYR A 75 -0.83 4.44 28.48
C TYR A 75 -2.01 4.20 27.53
N PHE A 76 -2.79 5.28 27.23
CA PHE A 76 -3.95 5.20 26.37
C PHE A 76 -3.62 4.99 24.89
N SER A 77 -2.38 5.23 24.46
CA SER A 77 -1.92 4.92 23.09
C SER A 77 -1.41 3.48 22.95
N ILE A 78 -0.79 2.92 23.99
CA ILE A 78 -0.19 1.59 23.97
C ILE A 78 -1.27 0.51 24.06
N LEU A 79 -2.29 0.68 24.87
CA LEU A 79 -3.30 -0.36 25.07
C LEU A 79 -4.07 -0.71 23.78
N PRO A 80 -4.57 0.26 22.97
CA PRO A 80 -5.14 -0.04 21.67
C PRO A 80 -4.16 -0.76 20.71
N LEU A 81 -2.87 -0.44 20.78
CA LEU A 81 -1.83 -1.13 20.02
C LEU A 81 -1.74 -2.61 20.42
N LEU A 82 -1.73 -2.91 21.72
CA LEU A 82 -1.69 -4.28 22.22
C LEU A 82 -2.94 -5.08 21.86
N ILE A 83 -4.12 -4.45 21.93
CA ILE A 83 -5.39 -5.04 21.49
C ILE A 83 -5.32 -5.38 19.99
N ASN A 84 -4.82 -4.47 19.16
CA ASN A 84 -4.65 -4.72 17.73
C ASN A 84 -3.77 -5.95 17.46
N ILE A 85 -2.68 -6.13 18.19
CA ILE A 85 -1.79 -7.30 18.03
C ILE A 85 -2.51 -8.59 18.39
N SER A 86 -3.30 -8.64 19.48
CA SER A 86 -4.09 -9.81 19.86
C SER A 86 -5.13 -10.17 18.80
N GLU A 87 -5.87 -9.18 18.27
CA GLU A 87 -6.83 -9.37 17.20
C GLU A 87 -6.18 -9.90 15.91
N ASP A 88 -4.98 -9.41 15.55
CA ASP A 88 -4.24 -9.85 14.37
C ASP A 88 -3.73 -11.30 14.52
N VAL A 89 -3.26 -11.67 15.72
CA VAL A 89 -2.84 -13.06 16.04
C VAL A 89 -4.00 -14.03 15.95
N ASP A 90 -5.15 -13.66 16.48
CA ASP A 90 -6.34 -14.49 16.44
C ASP A 90 -6.85 -14.67 15.01
N LEU A 91 -6.88 -13.60 14.23
CA LEU A 91 -7.24 -13.68 12.81
C LEU A 91 -6.35 -14.66 12.05
N ALA A 92 -5.04 -14.53 12.18
CA ALA A 92 -4.08 -15.41 11.52
C ALA A 92 -4.23 -16.87 11.96
N TYR A 93 -4.57 -17.11 13.23
CA TYR A 93 -4.81 -18.46 13.73
C TYR A 93 -6.11 -19.07 13.16
N GLU A 94 -7.21 -18.33 13.21
CA GLU A 94 -8.51 -18.83 12.71
C GLU A 94 -8.44 -19.16 11.22
N ILE A 95 -7.75 -18.33 10.43
CA ILE A 95 -7.53 -18.59 9.00
C ILE A 95 -6.74 -19.87 8.78
N ASN A 96 -5.62 -20.05 9.49
CA ASN A 96 -4.83 -21.28 9.41
C ASN A 96 -5.62 -22.50 9.88
N HIS A 97 -6.48 -22.34 10.90
CA HIS A 97 -7.32 -23.41 11.40
C HIS A 97 -8.42 -23.80 10.38
N LEU A 98 -9.04 -22.79 9.76
CA LEU A 98 -10.06 -23.01 8.71
C LEU A 98 -9.49 -23.65 7.45
N ASN A 99 -8.26 -23.31 7.08
CA ASN A 99 -7.55 -23.97 5.99
C ASN A 99 -7.33 -25.47 6.25
N ASN A 100 -7.21 -25.87 7.53
CA ASN A 100 -7.02 -27.27 7.94
C ASN A 100 -8.33 -28.06 8.17
N ILE A 101 -9.50 -27.40 8.26
CA ILE A 101 -10.81 -28.05 8.57
C ILE A 101 -11.69 -28.21 7.33
N ASP A 102 -11.21 -28.07 6.13
CA ASP A 102 -12.01 -28.25 4.90
C ASP A 102 -13.32 -27.42 4.85
N GLN A 103 -13.31 -26.23 5.46
CA GLN A 103 -14.43 -25.31 5.35
C GLN A 103 -14.22 -24.34 4.19
N ASP A 104 -15.13 -24.40 3.20
CA ASP A 104 -15.13 -23.51 2.06
C ASP A 104 -15.57 -22.10 2.45
N TYR A 105 -14.75 -21.12 2.17
CA TYR A 105 -15.10 -19.71 2.26
C TYR A 105 -14.67 -18.94 1.00
N LEU A 106 -15.42 -17.91 0.66
CA LEU A 106 -15.07 -16.99 -0.43
C LEU A 106 -13.79 -16.26 -0.04
N GLY A 107 -12.73 -16.46 -0.80
CA GLY A 107 -11.40 -15.89 -0.52
C GLY A 107 -10.33 -16.93 -0.25
N LYS A 108 -10.71 -18.19 -0.02
CA LYS A 108 -9.77 -19.31 0.01
C LYS A 108 -9.34 -19.66 -1.41
N LEU A 109 -8.05 -19.72 -1.64
CA LEU A 109 -7.50 -19.96 -2.97
C LEU A 109 -7.92 -21.32 -3.54
N SER A 110 -7.97 -22.37 -2.72
CA SER A 110 -8.41 -23.70 -3.14
C SER A 110 -9.82 -23.68 -3.70
N THR A 111 -10.79 -23.14 -2.95
CA THR A 111 -12.18 -23.00 -3.39
C THR A 111 -12.30 -22.19 -4.66
N THR A 112 -11.51 -21.11 -4.77
CA THR A 112 -11.52 -20.24 -5.94
C THR A 112 -10.97 -20.94 -7.18
N ILE A 113 -9.89 -21.70 -7.06
CA ILE A 113 -9.31 -22.47 -8.19
C ILE A 113 -10.24 -23.60 -8.62
N GLU A 114 -10.93 -24.27 -7.68
CA GLU A 114 -11.96 -25.27 -8.00
C GLU A 114 -13.09 -24.64 -8.83
N MET A 115 -13.58 -23.45 -8.44
CA MET A 115 -14.59 -22.72 -9.22
C MET A 115 -14.11 -22.33 -10.62
N VAL A 116 -12.84 -21.98 -10.78
CA VAL A 116 -12.25 -21.70 -12.09
C VAL A 116 -12.12 -22.94 -12.93
N ALA A 117 -11.73 -24.08 -12.34
CA ALA A 117 -11.53 -25.33 -13.06
C ALA A 117 -12.80 -25.82 -13.78
N GLU A 118 -14.00 -25.39 -13.34
CA GLU A 118 -15.26 -25.66 -14.02
C GLU A 118 -15.47 -24.82 -15.31
N LYS A 119 -14.60 -23.85 -15.62
CA LYS A 119 -14.71 -22.99 -16.79
C LYS A 119 -13.90 -23.55 -17.96
N GLU A 120 -14.42 -23.38 -19.19
CA GLU A 120 -13.76 -23.86 -20.42
C GLU A 120 -12.38 -23.21 -20.63
N ASN A 121 -12.21 -21.94 -20.21
CA ASN A 121 -10.96 -21.19 -20.35
C ASN A 121 -10.15 -21.11 -19.02
N SER A 122 -10.32 -22.09 -18.16
CA SER A 122 -9.67 -22.13 -16.83
C SER A 122 -8.16 -21.96 -16.87
N ALA A 123 -7.49 -22.65 -17.79
CA ALA A 123 -6.04 -22.58 -17.97
C ALA A 123 -5.59 -21.16 -18.38
N GLU A 124 -6.32 -20.51 -19.29
CA GLU A 124 -6.03 -19.15 -19.74
C GLU A 124 -6.17 -18.13 -18.60
N ILE A 125 -7.26 -18.24 -17.84
CA ILE A 125 -7.51 -17.36 -16.68
C ILE A 125 -6.37 -17.47 -15.66
N LEU A 126 -5.99 -18.70 -15.28
CA LEU A 126 -4.97 -18.93 -14.27
C LEU A 126 -3.56 -18.62 -14.78
N GLU A 127 -3.25 -18.80 -16.06
CA GLU A 127 -1.93 -18.52 -16.64
C GLU A 127 -1.65 -17.02 -16.72
N HIS A 128 -2.66 -16.19 -17.04
CA HIS A 128 -2.49 -14.76 -17.30
C HIS A 128 -2.81 -13.85 -16.14
N LEU A 129 -3.45 -14.36 -15.09
CA LEU A 129 -3.76 -13.55 -13.91
C LEU A 129 -2.50 -12.89 -13.34
N ASN A 130 -2.59 -11.59 -13.11
CA ASN A 130 -1.55 -10.83 -12.43
C ASN A 130 -2.15 -9.75 -11.51
N VAL A 131 -2.00 -9.93 -10.22
CA VAL A 131 -2.38 -8.95 -9.20
C VAL A 131 -1.12 -8.22 -8.72
N VAL A 132 -1.15 -6.89 -8.71
CA VAL A 132 0.01 -6.07 -8.38
C VAL A 132 -0.30 -5.14 -7.21
N PRO A 133 -0.02 -5.55 -5.96
CA PRO A 133 -0.02 -4.63 -4.84
C PRO A 133 1.19 -3.68 -4.96
N VAL A 134 0.91 -2.37 -4.92
CA VAL A 134 1.92 -1.32 -5.06
C VAL A 134 2.12 -0.63 -3.71
N LEU A 135 3.31 -0.79 -3.14
CA LEU A 135 3.62 -0.24 -1.83
C LEU A 135 3.90 1.28 -1.92
N THR A 136 3.20 2.04 -1.09
CA THR A 136 3.37 3.50 -1.03
C THR A 136 3.98 3.95 0.30
N ALA A 137 4.58 5.13 0.31
CA ALA A 137 5.10 5.74 1.54
C ALA A 137 3.98 5.96 2.56
N HIS A 138 4.36 5.90 3.83
CA HIS A 138 3.41 6.05 4.94
C HIS A 138 3.39 7.49 5.47
N PRO A 139 2.37 8.28 5.13
CA PRO A 139 2.30 9.64 5.64
C PRO A 139 1.71 9.77 7.06
N THR A 140 0.96 8.79 7.58
CA THR A 140 0.18 8.94 8.81
C THR A 140 0.58 8.04 9.98
N GLN A 141 1.45 7.02 9.76
CA GLN A 141 1.93 6.14 10.82
C GLN A 141 3.44 6.27 11.02
N VAL A 142 3.84 7.09 11.95
CA VAL A 142 5.26 7.33 12.26
C VAL A 142 5.75 6.33 13.31
N GLN A 143 5.49 5.04 13.09
CA GLN A 143 6.09 4.03 13.96
C GLN A 143 7.59 3.95 13.72
N ARG A 144 8.35 3.98 14.80
CA ARG A 144 9.79 3.73 14.73
C ARG A 144 10.03 2.25 14.45
N LYS A 145 11.12 1.92 13.74
CA LYS A 145 11.51 0.51 13.50
C LYS A 145 11.54 -0.28 14.82
N SER A 146 12.09 0.32 15.88
CA SER A 146 12.11 -0.31 17.21
C SER A 146 10.72 -0.67 17.74
N MET A 147 9.69 0.13 17.45
CA MET A 147 8.31 -0.19 17.82
C MET A 147 7.78 -1.38 17.02
N LEU A 148 8.05 -1.42 15.71
CA LEU A 148 7.67 -2.54 14.85
C LEU A 148 8.34 -3.85 15.30
N ASP A 149 9.63 -3.82 15.61
CA ASP A 149 10.35 -4.99 16.11
C ASP A 149 9.75 -5.49 17.44
N LEU A 150 9.46 -4.57 18.37
CA LEU A 150 8.85 -4.92 19.66
C LEU A 150 7.44 -5.49 19.51
N THR A 151 6.61 -4.92 18.63
CA THR A 151 5.27 -5.45 18.35
C THR A 151 5.33 -6.83 17.70
N ASN A 152 6.32 -7.10 16.83
CA ASN A 152 6.54 -8.41 16.25
C ASN A 152 6.97 -9.47 17.29
N HIS A 153 7.76 -9.07 18.29
CA HIS A 153 8.09 -9.96 19.41
C HIS A 153 6.84 -10.30 20.24
N ILE A 154 6.00 -9.32 20.55
CA ILE A 154 4.72 -9.54 21.27
C ILE A 154 3.81 -10.44 20.45
N HIS A 155 3.65 -10.17 19.14
CA HIS A 155 2.89 -11.02 18.23
C HIS A 155 3.37 -12.48 18.27
N THR A 156 4.68 -12.70 18.21
CA THR A 156 5.29 -14.04 18.31
C THR A 156 4.99 -14.73 19.63
N LEU A 157 4.95 -13.99 20.74
CA LEU A 157 4.60 -14.53 22.04
C LEU A 157 3.12 -14.87 22.14
N LEU A 158 2.23 -14.01 21.67
CA LEU A 158 0.79 -14.27 21.67
C LEU A 158 0.42 -15.48 20.79
N ARG A 159 1.06 -15.68 19.64
CA ARG A 159 0.90 -16.93 18.85
C ARG A 159 1.15 -18.20 19.66
N LYS A 160 2.05 -18.16 20.64
CA LYS A 160 2.34 -19.28 21.53
C LYS A 160 1.37 -19.42 22.70
N TYR A 161 0.42 -18.49 22.87
CA TYR A 161 -0.48 -18.51 24.02
C TYR A 161 -1.33 -19.78 24.09
N ARG A 162 -1.77 -20.30 22.96
CA ARG A 162 -2.51 -21.58 22.91
C ARG A 162 -1.69 -22.76 23.42
N ASP A 163 -0.40 -22.81 23.10
CA ASP A 163 0.53 -23.83 23.66
C ASP A 163 0.74 -23.64 25.16
N VAL A 164 0.75 -22.39 25.63
CA VAL A 164 0.79 -22.07 27.06
C VAL A 164 -0.47 -22.57 27.77
N ARG A 165 -1.65 -22.37 27.18
CA ARG A 165 -2.92 -22.89 27.72
C ARG A 165 -2.94 -24.42 27.81
N MET A 166 -2.31 -25.11 26.87
CA MET A 166 -2.18 -26.58 26.86
C MET A 166 -1.07 -27.09 27.76
N GLY A 167 -0.32 -26.20 28.43
CA GLY A 167 0.80 -26.58 29.30
C GLY A 167 2.05 -27.05 28.56
N LEU A 168 2.15 -26.84 27.24
CA LEU A 168 3.31 -27.20 26.42
C LEU A 168 4.46 -26.20 26.58
N ILE A 169 4.14 -24.97 26.95
CA ILE A 169 5.09 -23.88 27.22
C ILE A 169 4.90 -23.42 28.66
N ASN A 170 6.03 -23.17 29.35
CA ASN A 170 6.01 -22.65 30.72
C ASN A 170 5.34 -21.27 30.78
N LYS A 171 4.21 -21.19 31.49
CA LYS A 171 3.36 -19.99 31.60
C LYS A 171 4.12 -18.83 32.25
N GLU A 172 4.87 -19.07 33.30
CA GLU A 172 5.61 -18.03 34.04
C GLU A 172 6.69 -17.41 33.15
N LYS A 173 7.47 -18.23 32.44
CA LYS A 173 8.49 -17.76 31.52
C LYS A 173 7.86 -16.93 30.39
N TRP A 174 6.78 -17.43 29.79
CA TRP A 174 6.05 -16.71 28.73
C TRP A 174 5.53 -15.36 29.21
N HIS A 175 4.90 -15.33 30.39
CA HIS A 175 4.37 -14.11 31.00
C HIS A 175 5.49 -13.08 31.28
N ASN A 176 6.64 -13.52 31.78
CA ASN A 176 7.80 -12.66 32.05
C ASN A 176 8.40 -12.11 30.75
N ASP A 177 8.48 -12.93 29.69
CA ASP A 177 8.93 -12.47 28.38
C ASP A 177 7.96 -11.41 27.80
N LEU A 178 6.66 -11.62 27.90
CA LEU A 178 5.63 -10.68 27.44
C LEU A 178 5.72 -9.36 28.23
N ARG A 179 5.81 -9.44 29.57
CA ARG A 179 6.00 -8.29 30.44
C ARG A 179 7.22 -7.46 30.03
N ARG A 180 8.34 -8.10 29.78
CA ARG A 180 9.58 -7.43 29.36
C ARG A 180 9.40 -6.59 28.10
N TYR A 181 8.75 -7.11 27.06
CA TYR A 181 8.54 -6.35 25.84
C TYR A 181 7.54 -5.21 26.01
N ILE A 182 6.47 -5.40 26.80
CA ILE A 182 5.52 -4.31 27.10
C ILE A 182 6.21 -3.20 27.89
N GLU A 183 7.08 -3.55 28.86
CA GLU A 183 7.84 -2.58 29.64
C GLU A 183 8.84 -1.81 28.77
N ILE A 184 9.50 -2.47 27.81
CA ILE A 184 10.36 -1.79 26.82
C ILE A 184 9.53 -0.83 25.97
N ILE A 185 8.34 -1.23 25.47
CA ILE A 185 7.44 -0.35 24.74
C ILE A 185 7.05 0.86 25.58
N MET A 186 6.73 0.69 26.84
CA MET A 186 6.40 1.78 27.76
C MET A 186 7.52 2.82 27.92
N GLN A 187 8.76 2.44 27.70
CA GLN A 187 9.95 3.29 27.85
C GLN A 187 10.58 3.70 26.50
N THR A 188 10.02 3.26 25.36
CA THR A 188 10.53 3.60 24.02
C THR A 188 9.75 4.78 23.45
N ASP A 189 10.41 5.79 22.89
CA ASP A 189 9.71 6.89 22.20
C ASP A 189 8.87 6.39 21.02
N MET A 190 7.59 6.75 21.04
CA MET A 190 6.63 6.35 19.99
C MET A 190 6.81 7.20 18.72
N ILE A 191 7.21 8.46 18.86
CA ILE A 191 7.28 9.44 17.79
C ILE A 191 8.74 9.77 17.47
N ARG A 192 9.00 10.05 16.19
CA ARG A 192 10.32 10.47 15.74
C ARG A 192 10.52 11.98 15.92
N GLU A 193 11.70 12.36 16.37
CA GLU A 193 12.05 13.77 16.53
C GLU A 193 12.42 14.45 15.21
N LYS A 194 12.98 13.70 14.27
CA LYS A 194 13.46 14.23 12.99
C LYS A 194 12.57 13.78 11.83
N LYS A 195 12.34 14.68 10.90
CA LYS A 195 11.63 14.40 9.64
C LYS A 195 12.34 13.28 8.88
N LEU A 196 11.55 12.35 8.32
CA LEU A 196 12.05 11.28 7.45
C LEU A 196 12.59 11.86 6.14
N LYS A 197 13.72 11.30 5.70
CA LYS A 197 14.18 11.45 4.31
C LYS A 197 13.56 10.31 3.47
N VAL A 198 13.43 10.50 2.17
CA VAL A 198 12.94 9.47 1.24
C VAL A 198 13.75 8.17 1.38
N THR A 199 15.05 8.27 1.61
CA THR A 199 15.93 7.11 1.84
C THR A 199 15.57 6.29 3.09
N ASN A 200 15.04 6.93 4.13
CA ASN A 200 14.54 6.21 5.30
C ASN A 200 13.23 5.49 5.00
N GLU A 201 12.37 6.06 4.16
CA GLU A 201 11.13 5.43 3.72
C GLU A 201 11.44 4.18 2.89
N ILE A 202 12.38 4.26 1.95
CA ILE A 202 12.86 3.10 1.17
C ILE A 202 13.34 1.99 2.10
N THR A 203 14.23 2.30 3.05
CA THR A 203 14.76 1.30 4.00
C THR A 203 13.66 0.68 4.86
N ASN A 204 12.69 1.48 5.32
CA ASN A 204 11.59 0.97 6.15
C ASN A 204 10.71 -0.03 5.39
N VAL A 205 10.44 0.21 4.10
CA VAL A 205 9.64 -0.73 3.30
C VAL A 205 10.40 -2.05 3.05
N MET A 206 11.72 -2.00 2.91
CA MET A 206 12.53 -3.21 2.77
C MET A 206 12.41 -4.16 3.97
N GLU A 207 12.10 -3.66 5.15
CA GLU A 207 11.85 -4.52 6.33
C GLU A 207 10.62 -5.41 6.14
N TYR A 208 9.57 -4.95 5.46
CA TYR A 208 8.42 -5.80 5.13
C TYR A 208 8.77 -6.89 4.12
N TYR A 209 9.70 -6.61 3.18
CA TYR A 209 10.22 -7.68 2.32
C TYR A 209 10.94 -8.73 3.13
N ASN A 210 11.86 -8.33 4.00
CA ASN A 210 12.64 -9.24 4.84
C ASN A 210 11.77 -10.04 5.83
N SER A 211 10.78 -9.39 6.45
CA SER A 211 9.95 -10.01 7.50
C SER A 211 8.82 -10.88 6.94
N SER A 212 8.35 -10.62 5.70
CA SER A 212 7.14 -11.26 5.18
C SER A 212 7.16 -11.59 3.68
N PHE A 213 7.31 -10.61 2.78
CA PHE A 213 7.07 -10.83 1.34
C PHE A 213 8.01 -11.85 0.70
N LEU A 214 9.30 -11.87 1.07
CA LEU A 214 10.28 -12.82 0.53
C LEU A 214 9.96 -14.29 0.85
N GLN A 215 9.05 -14.53 1.80
CA GLN A 215 8.53 -15.87 2.11
C GLN A 215 7.10 -16.04 1.62
N ALA A 216 6.22 -15.06 1.87
CA ALA A 216 4.80 -15.18 1.56
C ALA A 216 4.53 -15.28 0.05
N VAL A 217 5.22 -14.47 -0.78
CA VAL A 217 5.00 -14.45 -2.23
C VAL A 217 5.41 -15.76 -2.90
N PRO A 218 6.63 -16.30 -2.71
CA PRO A 218 6.98 -17.60 -3.31
C PRO A 218 6.10 -18.75 -2.84
N ASN A 219 5.70 -18.75 -1.56
CA ASN A 219 4.81 -19.79 -1.04
C ASN A 219 3.42 -19.72 -1.65
N LEU A 220 2.88 -18.51 -1.86
CA LEU A 220 1.61 -18.34 -2.56
C LEU A 220 1.68 -18.82 -4.01
N MET A 221 2.79 -18.54 -4.71
CA MET A 221 3.04 -19.02 -6.07
C MET A 221 3.05 -20.55 -6.15
N LEU A 222 3.76 -21.19 -5.23
CA LEU A 222 3.82 -22.65 -5.15
C LEU A 222 2.45 -23.25 -4.89
N GLU A 223 1.70 -22.69 -3.95
CA GLU A 223 0.36 -23.18 -3.61
C GLU A 223 -0.62 -22.97 -4.77
N TYR A 224 -0.54 -21.82 -5.46
CA TYR A 224 -1.35 -21.55 -6.64
C TYR A 224 -1.14 -22.60 -7.73
N LYS A 225 0.12 -22.89 -8.07
CA LYS A 225 0.48 -23.92 -9.08
C LYS A 225 0.11 -25.33 -8.63
N ARG A 226 0.28 -25.64 -7.34
CA ARG A 226 -0.10 -26.94 -6.76
C ARG A 226 -1.59 -27.19 -6.89
N LEU A 227 -2.42 -26.21 -6.47
CA LEU A 227 -3.89 -26.30 -6.54
C LEU A 227 -4.39 -26.40 -7.97
N ALA A 228 -3.82 -25.61 -8.90
CA ALA A 228 -4.16 -25.73 -10.33
C ALA A 228 -3.85 -27.14 -10.88
N LYS A 229 -2.68 -27.69 -10.53
CA LYS A 229 -2.28 -29.04 -10.94
C LYS A 229 -3.18 -30.13 -10.39
N GLU A 230 -3.69 -29.98 -9.15
CA GLU A 230 -4.68 -30.91 -8.56
C GLU A 230 -6.00 -30.92 -9.33
N GLN A 231 -6.35 -29.78 -9.96
CA GLN A 231 -7.49 -29.69 -10.88
C GLN A 231 -7.15 -30.07 -12.32
N GLY A 232 -5.96 -30.65 -12.57
CA GLY A 232 -5.53 -31.08 -13.89
C GLY A 232 -5.05 -29.95 -14.81
N ILE A 233 -4.80 -28.73 -14.28
CA ILE A 233 -4.34 -27.57 -15.03
C ILE A 233 -2.84 -27.41 -14.80
N ASP A 234 -2.03 -27.55 -15.87
CA ASP A 234 -0.58 -27.38 -15.81
C ASP A 234 -0.18 -25.96 -16.23
N LEU A 235 0.23 -25.15 -15.27
CA LEU A 235 0.61 -23.75 -15.45
C LEU A 235 2.12 -23.64 -15.72
N LYS A 236 2.50 -22.93 -16.79
CA LYS A 236 3.88 -22.86 -17.26
C LYS A 236 4.61 -21.58 -16.80
N GLN A 237 3.98 -20.44 -16.93
CA GLN A 237 4.58 -19.11 -16.68
C GLN A 237 3.70 -18.23 -15.78
N ALA A 238 2.72 -18.84 -15.12
CA ALA A 238 1.78 -18.11 -14.27
C ALA A 238 2.48 -17.32 -13.17
N LYS A 239 2.16 -16.02 -13.11
CA LYS A 239 2.62 -15.08 -12.08
C LYS A 239 1.42 -14.36 -11.49
N PRO A 240 0.60 -15.07 -10.67
CA PRO A 240 -0.63 -14.49 -10.14
C PRO A 240 -0.41 -13.25 -9.29
N ILE A 241 0.84 -13.02 -8.84
CA ILE A 241 1.20 -11.85 -8.06
C ILE A 241 2.59 -11.33 -8.45
N THR A 242 2.71 -10.02 -8.57
CA THR A 242 3.99 -9.29 -8.70
C THR A 242 3.93 -8.04 -7.83
N MET A 243 5.09 -7.47 -7.48
CA MET A 243 5.15 -6.35 -6.55
C MET A 243 5.46 -5.03 -7.25
N GLY A 244 4.78 -3.97 -6.82
CA GLY A 244 5.07 -2.61 -7.25
C GLY A 244 5.51 -1.71 -6.10
N MET A 245 6.15 -0.58 -6.41
CA MET A 245 6.65 0.38 -5.44
C MET A 245 6.57 1.81 -5.97
N TRP A 246 6.09 2.74 -5.15
CA TRP A 246 6.11 4.19 -5.46
C TRP A 246 7.27 4.93 -4.84
N ILE A 247 7.85 4.37 -3.77
CA ILE A 247 8.87 5.06 -2.97
C ILE A 247 10.17 5.16 -3.76
N GLY A 248 10.56 6.38 -4.06
CA GLY A 248 11.74 6.68 -4.87
C GLY A 248 11.44 7.01 -6.35
N GLY A 249 10.18 6.80 -6.82
CA GLY A 249 9.74 7.13 -8.18
C GLY A 249 8.68 8.23 -8.25
N ASP A 250 7.93 8.43 -7.18
CA ASP A 250 6.82 9.39 -7.12
C ASP A 250 7.32 10.81 -6.76
N ARG A 251 7.32 11.69 -7.77
CA ARG A 251 7.77 13.08 -7.68
C ARG A 251 6.65 14.08 -7.45
N ASP A 252 5.41 13.70 -7.70
CA ASP A 252 4.28 14.62 -7.60
C ASP A 252 4.24 15.29 -6.22
N GLY A 253 4.53 16.59 -6.23
CA GLY A 253 4.64 17.44 -5.05
C GLY A 253 5.67 16.95 -4.03
N ASN A 254 6.68 16.17 -4.43
CA ASN A 254 7.81 15.77 -3.58
C ASN A 254 9.15 16.14 -4.21
N PRO A 255 9.69 17.33 -3.91
CA PRO A 255 10.94 17.80 -4.50
C PRO A 255 12.19 17.01 -4.06
N PHE A 256 12.05 16.09 -3.10
CA PHE A 256 13.15 15.26 -2.58
C PHE A 256 13.31 13.92 -3.32
N VAL A 257 12.44 13.63 -4.29
CA VAL A 257 12.60 12.50 -5.21
C VAL A 257 13.32 13.00 -6.45
N THR A 258 14.59 12.62 -6.58
CA THR A 258 15.53 13.02 -7.64
C THR A 258 16.03 11.79 -8.39
N ALA A 259 16.78 11.99 -9.44
CA ALA A 259 17.50 10.94 -10.16
C ALA A 259 18.32 10.03 -9.23
N GLU A 260 19.06 10.65 -8.30
CA GLU A 260 19.82 9.93 -7.27
C GLU A 260 18.93 9.11 -6.35
N THR A 261 17.78 9.66 -5.94
CA THR A 261 16.81 8.94 -5.10
C THR A 261 16.25 7.71 -5.82
N LEU A 262 15.95 7.83 -7.12
CA LEU A 262 15.48 6.73 -7.97
C LEU A 262 16.55 5.64 -8.10
N MET A 263 17.80 6.03 -8.43
CA MET A 263 18.95 5.12 -8.49
C MET A 263 19.13 4.37 -7.18
N ARG A 264 19.07 5.08 -6.08
CA ARG A 264 19.25 4.52 -4.74
C ARG A 264 18.10 3.57 -4.35
N SER A 265 16.86 3.90 -4.72
CA SER A 265 15.72 3.01 -4.47
C SER A 265 15.90 1.67 -5.17
N ALA A 266 16.26 1.68 -6.45
CA ALA A 266 16.51 0.46 -7.23
C ALA A 266 17.70 -0.33 -6.69
N THR A 267 18.80 0.33 -6.34
CA THR A 267 20.01 -0.31 -5.79
C THR A 267 19.75 -1.02 -4.47
N ILE A 268 19.04 -0.36 -3.52
CA ILE A 268 18.69 -0.96 -2.23
C ILE A 268 17.76 -2.18 -2.43
N GLN A 269 16.79 -2.10 -3.32
CA GLN A 269 15.91 -3.21 -3.66
C GLN A 269 16.69 -4.40 -4.22
N SER A 270 17.60 -4.14 -5.17
CA SER A 270 18.45 -5.16 -5.77
C SER A 270 19.39 -5.79 -4.73
N GLU A 271 19.91 -5.01 -3.79
CA GLU A 271 20.74 -5.53 -2.69
C GLU A 271 19.94 -6.49 -1.80
N VAL A 272 18.71 -6.13 -1.44
CA VAL A 272 17.83 -6.98 -0.61
C VAL A 272 17.59 -8.33 -1.29
N ILE A 273 17.23 -8.33 -2.56
CA ILE A 273 16.92 -9.59 -3.25
C ILE A 273 18.16 -10.43 -3.54
N LEU A 274 19.29 -9.84 -3.89
CA LEU A 274 20.54 -10.56 -4.09
C LEU A 274 21.03 -11.22 -2.80
N ASN A 275 20.94 -10.51 -1.67
CA ASN A 275 21.27 -11.09 -0.36
C ASN A 275 20.34 -12.27 0.00
N TYR A 276 19.05 -12.16 -0.33
CA TYR A 276 18.11 -13.26 -0.15
C TYR A 276 18.52 -14.49 -0.99
N TYR A 277 18.86 -14.31 -2.26
CA TYR A 277 19.32 -15.40 -3.14
C TYR A 277 20.62 -16.02 -2.63
N ILE A 278 21.60 -15.20 -2.23
CA ILE A 278 22.86 -15.68 -1.65
C ILE A 278 22.59 -16.52 -0.41
N SER A 279 21.68 -16.10 0.46
CA SER A 279 21.30 -16.83 1.67
C SER A 279 20.65 -18.18 1.34
N LYS A 280 19.70 -18.20 0.38
CA LYS A 280 19.03 -19.44 -0.06
C LYS A 280 20.00 -20.40 -0.72
N ILE A 281 20.86 -19.93 -1.63
CA ILE A 281 21.90 -20.76 -2.26
C ILE A 281 22.89 -21.28 -1.21
N SER A 282 23.23 -20.47 -0.20
CA SER A 282 24.09 -20.90 0.92
C SER A 282 23.47 -22.05 1.74
N SER A 283 22.16 -22.02 1.93
CA SER A 283 21.41 -23.09 2.60
C SER A 283 21.39 -24.36 1.73
N LEU A 284 21.07 -24.22 0.44
CA LEU A 284 21.07 -25.33 -0.51
C LEU A 284 22.46 -25.95 -0.68
N TYR A 285 23.52 -25.14 -0.71
CA TYR A 285 24.89 -25.61 -0.67
C TYR A 285 25.18 -26.53 0.54
N ARG A 286 24.61 -26.27 1.70
CA ARG A 286 24.80 -27.12 2.89
C ARG A 286 23.95 -28.38 2.85
N THR A 287 22.74 -28.32 2.29
CA THR A 287 21.78 -29.43 2.33
C THR A 287 21.94 -30.41 1.17
N PHE A 288 22.42 -29.96 0.00
CA PHE A 288 22.56 -30.81 -1.19
C PHE A 288 23.90 -31.55 -1.26
N SER A 289 24.24 -32.29 -0.20
CA SER A 289 25.45 -33.11 -0.11
C SER A 289 25.33 -34.47 -0.84
N LEU A 290 24.71 -34.45 -2.04
CA LEU A 290 24.49 -35.65 -2.84
C LEU A 290 25.81 -36.15 -3.42
N SER A 291 26.14 -37.41 -3.09
CA SER A 291 27.41 -38.03 -3.50
C SER A 291 27.26 -38.83 -4.80
N THR A 292 28.21 -38.70 -5.72
CA THR A 292 28.32 -39.51 -6.94
C THR A 292 28.45 -41.01 -6.68
N ASN A 293 28.78 -41.42 -5.43
CA ASN A 293 28.78 -42.84 -5.06
C ASN A 293 27.34 -43.41 -4.96
N LEU A 294 26.33 -42.59 -4.72
CA LEU A 294 24.95 -42.97 -4.46
C LEU A 294 23.93 -42.40 -5.47
N SER A 295 24.22 -41.26 -6.06
CA SER A 295 23.35 -40.53 -6.98
C SER A 295 24.08 -40.19 -8.28
N LYS A 296 23.37 -40.26 -9.38
CA LYS A 296 23.91 -39.77 -10.68
C LYS A 296 23.72 -38.26 -10.78
N THR A 297 24.53 -37.63 -11.58
CA THR A 297 24.43 -36.21 -11.97
C THR A 297 24.45 -36.06 -13.49
N SER A 298 23.86 -35.03 -14.01
CA SER A 298 24.00 -34.71 -15.45
C SER A 298 25.38 -34.11 -15.71
N LYS A 299 25.83 -34.27 -16.96
CA LYS A 299 27.11 -33.72 -17.43
C LYS A 299 27.18 -32.19 -17.21
N ALA A 300 26.08 -31.50 -17.43
CA ALA A 300 25.99 -30.04 -17.21
C ALA A 300 26.25 -29.62 -15.75
N VAL A 301 25.75 -30.37 -14.76
CA VAL A 301 26.07 -30.14 -13.34
C VAL A 301 27.55 -30.43 -13.05
N GLU A 302 28.12 -31.46 -13.65
CA GLU A 302 29.55 -31.77 -13.48
C GLU A 302 30.45 -30.66 -14.06
N GLU A 303 30.11 -30.14 -15.23
CA GLU A 303 30.78 -29.01 -15.88
C GLU A 303 30.68 -27.73 -15.06
N MET A 304 29.51 -27.45 -14.49
CA MET A 304 29.30 -26.31 -13.56
C MET A 304 30.12 -26.53 -12.27
N ALA A 305 30.08 -27.72 -11.68
CA ALA A 305 30.86 -28.05 -10.49
C ALA A 305 32.39 -27.92 -10.71
N ALA A 306 32.88 -28.22 -11.92
CA ALA A 306 34.29 -28.07 -12.27
C ALA A 306 34.76 -26.59 -12.28
N GLN A 307 33.84 -25.63 -12.50
CA GLN A 307 34.12 -24.19 -12.44
C GLN A 307 34.14 -23.67 -11.01
N SER A 308 33.72 -24.48 -10.04
CA SER A 308 33.70 -24.07 -8.63
C SER A 308 35.09 -23.92 -8.05
N GLN A 309 35.34 -22.83 -7.35
CA GLN A 309 36.59 -22.64 -6.60
C GLN A 309 36.62 -23.42 -5.25
N ASP A 310 35.63 -24.28 -4.99
CA ASP A 310 35.65 -25.15 -3.82
C ASP A 310 36.64 -26.30 -3.98
N THR A 311 37.82 -26.17 -3.37
CA THR A 311 38.91 -27.11 -3.43
C THR A 311 38.90 -28.17 -2.33
N SER A 312 37.81 -28.24 -1.52
CA SER A 312 37.73 -29.17 -0.42
C SER A 312 37.69 -30.62 -0.91
N VAL A 313 38.69 -31.42 -0.50
CA VAL A 313 38.75 -32.87 -0.74
C VAL A 313 37.50 -33.63 -0.27
N PHE A 314 36.83 -33.12 0.78
CA PHE A 314 35.61 -33.73 1.32
C PHE A 314 34.39 -33.58 0.41
N ARG A 315 34.43 -32.63 -0.54
CA ARG A 315 33.34 -32.32 -1.46
C ARG A 315 33.63 -32.68 -2.92
N GLU A 316 34.74 -33.38 -3.14
CA GLU A 316 35.15 -33.82 -4.51
C GLU A 316 34.05 -34.65 -5.19
N LYS A 317 33.35 -35.49 -4.40
CA LYS A 317 32.25 -36.34 -4.88
C LYS A 317 30.86 -35.76 -4.73
N GLU A 318 30.72 -34.46 -4.46
CA GLU A 318 29.46 -33.76 -4.23
C GLU A 318 29.21 -32.66 -5.29
N PRO A 319 28.94 -33.02 -6.57
CA PRO A 319 28.88 -32.06 -7.67
C PRO A 319 27.77 -31.03 -7.51
N TYR A 320 26.58 -31.38 -7.01
CA TYR A 320 25.50 -30.39 -6.74
C TYR A 320 25.95 -29.34 -5.76
N ARG A 321 26.63 -29.71 -4.71
CA ARG A 321 27.15 -28.80 -3.70
C ARG A 321 28.17 -27.84 -4.29
N ARG A 322 29.07 -28.33 -5.12
CA ARG A 322 30.07 -27.52 -5.84
C ARG A 322 29.40 -26.59 -6.86
N ALA A 323 28.36 -27.06 -7.55
CA ALA A 323 27.57 -26.22 -8.45
C ALA A 323 26.88 -25.06 -7.72
N PHE A 324 26.25 -25.31 -6.56
CA PHE A 324 25.70 -24.24 -5.73
C PHE A 324 26.77 -23.28 -5.21
N HIS A 325 27.99 -23.74 -4.91
CA HIS A 325 29.09 -22.84 -4.56
C HIS A 325 29.49 -21.94 -5.73
N PHE A 326 29.52 -22.46 -6.95
CA PHE A 326 29.76 -21.66 -8.15
C PHE A 326 28.68 -20.57 -8.34
N ILE A 327 27.41 -20.95 -8.26
CA ILE A 327 26.27 -20.01 -8.32
C ILE A 327 26.39 -18.94 -7.23
N GLN A 328 26.70 -19.34 -5.99
CA GLN A 328 26.90 -18.40 -4.88
C GLN A 328 28.00 -17.38 -5.18
N SER A 329 29.12 -17.84 -5.72
CA SER A 329 30.25 -16.97 -6.08
C SER A 329 29.85 -15.95 -7.15
N LYS A 330 29.10 -16.37 -8.19
CA LYS A 330 28.55 -15.47 -9.21
C LYS A 330 27.59 -14.43 -8.61
N LEU A 331 26.66 -14.82 -7.74
CA LEU A 331 25.73 -13.89 -7.07
C LEU A 331 26.45 -12.88 -6.20
N ILE A 332 27.47 -13.30 -5.44
CA ILE A 332 28.29 -12.37 -4.66
C ILE A 332 28.98 -11.37 -5.57
N GLN A 333 29.56 -11.83 -6.68
CA GLN A 333 30.23 -10.94 -7.64
C GLN A 333 29.22 -9.99 -8.34
N THR A 334 27.99 -10.47 -8.62
CA THR A 334 26.89 -9.62 -9.14
C THR A 334 26.55 -8.50 -8.15
N LEU A 335 26.44 -8.81 -6.85
CA LEU A 335 26.18 -7.82 -5.80
C LEU A 335 27.32 -6.79 -5.68
N LEU A 336 28.58 -7.25 -5.76
CA LEU A 336 29.74 -6.34 -5.72
C LEU A 336 29.77 -5.40 -6.92
N ASN A 337 29.50 -5.93 -8.12
CA ASN A 337 29.44 -5.15 -9.34
C ASN A 337 28.30 -4.10 -9.31
N LEU A 338 27.15 -4.47 -8.74
CA LEU A 338 26.07 -3.52 -8.52
C LEU A 338 26.48 -2.37 -7.59
N LYS A 339 27.18 -2.69 -6.49
CA LYS A 339 27.65 -1.68 -5.55
C LYS A 339 28.69 -0.74 -6.16
N GLU A 340 29.65 -1.29 -6.88
CA GLU A 340 30.64 -0.51 -7.61
C GLU A 340 29.99 0.46 -8.60
N TRP A 341 29.03 -0.03 -9.39
CA TRP A 341 28.28 0.79 -10.34
C TRP A 341 27.50 1.92 -9.67
N ALA A 342 26.79 1.64 -8.58
CA ALA A 342 26.03 2.66 -7.83
C ALA A 342 26.92 3.76 -7.20
N LEU A 343 28.19 3.44 -6.92
CA LEU A 343 29.17 4.38 -6.36
C LEU A 343 29.77 5.32 -7.40
N VAL A 344 29.87 4.92 -8.65
CA VAL A 344 30.52 5.71 -9.72
C VAL A 344 29.77 7.02 -9.98
N GLY A 345 28.44 7.03 -9.83
CA GLY A 345 27.61 8.24 -10.04
C GLY A 345 27.41 9.13 -8.82
N SER A 346 27.98 8.79 -7.64
CA SER A 346 27.65 9.46 -6.38
C SER A 346 28.72 10.49 -5.93
N SER A 347 28.27 11.55 -5.21
CA SER A 347 29.17 12.55 -4.61
C SER A 347 30.04 11.96 -3.50
N ALA A 348 31.11 12.69 -3.08
CA ALA A 348 32.02 12.22 -2.01
C ALA A 348 31.32 11.98 -0.68
N ASP A 349 30.36 12.84 -0.31
CA ASP A 349 29.57 12.69 0.93
C ASP A 349 28.61 11.50 0.85
N GLU A 350 28.08 11.23 -0.32
CA GLU A 350 27.23 10.11 -0.61
C GLU A 350 27.98 8.80 -0.60
N ARG A 351 29.17 8.74 -1.19
CA ARG A 351 30.07 7.59 -1.10
C ARG A 351 30.31 7.19 0.34
N HIS A 352 30.63 8.15 1.18
CA HIS A 352 30.86 7.88 2.60
C HIS A 352 29.59 7.50 3.37
N HIS A 353 28.41 7.96 2.93
CA HIS A 353 27.13 7.55 3.49
C HIS A 353 26.69 6.16 3.00
N ILE A 354 26.93 5.85 1.74
CA ILE A 354 26.73 4.53 1.15
C ILE A 354 27.64 3.50 1.82
N GLU A 355 28.93 3.80 1.96
CA GLU A 355 29.90 2.96 2.68
C GLU A 355 29.47 2.69 4.12
N ARG A 356 28.89 3.68 4.83
CA ARG A 356 28.36 3.49 6.17
C ARG A 356 27.10 2.63 6.21
N LEU A 357 26.17 2.80 5.27
CA LEU A 357 24.95 1.98 5.20
C LEU A 357 25.27 0.52 4.86
N PHE A 358 26.18 0.31 3.94
CA PHE A 358 26.63 -1.04 3.57
C PHE A 358 27.56 -1.68 4.61
N GLY A 359 28.25 -0.88 5.44
CA GLY A 359 29.16 -1.36 6.49
C GLY A 359 28.50 -1.62 7.85
N THR A 360 27.36 -0.99 8.16
CA THR A 360 26.80 -1.00 9.53
C THR A 360 25.53 -1.81 9.72
N GLN A 361 24.86 -2.29 8.66
CA GLN A 361 23.69 -3.16 8.81
C GLN A 361 24.01 -4.65 9.03
N GLY A 362 25.29 -4.99 9.17
CA GLY A 362 25.78 -6.36 9.34
C GLY A 362 25.53 -7.04 10.68
N HIS A 363 24.85 -6.43 11.63
CA HIS A 363 24.78 -7.00 12.98
C HIS A 363 23.60 -7.96 13.26
N GLN A 364 22.69 -8.19 12.32
CA GLN A 364 21.60 -9.16 12.52
C GLN A 364 21.57 -10.37 11.58
N GLN A 365 22.47 -10.46 10.61
CA GLN A 365 22.61 -11.63 9.74
C GLN A 365 24.04 -12.22 9.85
N GLY A 366 24.40 -12.63 11.03
CA GLY A 366 25.75 -12.96 11.48
C GLY A 366 26.54 -14.07 10.77
N VAL A 367 26.09 -14.60 9.63
CA VAL A 367 26.84 -15.64 8.90
C VAL A 367 27.26 -15.20 7.50
N VAL A 368 26.44 -14.42 6.82
CA VAL A 368 26.74 -13.95 5.45
C VAL A 368 27.62 -12.71 5.49
N THR A 369 27.41 -11.80 6.45
CA THR A 369 28.16 -10.56 6.60
C THR A 369 29.59 -10.82 7.10
N ASP A 370 29.80 -11.74 8.02
CA ASP A 370 31.16 -12.12 8.48
C ASP A 370 31.95 -12.82 7.36
N TYR A 371 31.27 -13.61 6.53
CA TYR A 371 31.91 -14.25 5.38
C TYR A 371 32.25 -13.23 4.28
N ILE A 372 31.33 -12.30 3.98
CA ILE A 372 31.53 -11.23 3.00
C ILE A 372 32.55 -10.21 3.51
N SER A 373 32.44 -9.77 4.77
CA SER A 373 33.33 -8.77 5.37
C SER A 373 34.76 -9.28 5.52
N ASN A 374 34.97 -10.52 5.96
CA ASN A 374 36.28 -11.11 6.10
C ASN A 374 36.94 -11.47 4.76
N ARG A 375 36.18 -11.79 3.74
CA ARG A 375 36.68 -12.02 2.39
C ARG A 375 36.85 -10.75 1.56
N LEU A 376 35.99 -9.74 1.73
CA LEU A 376 36.16 -8.43 1.10
C LEU A 376 37.43 -7.70 1.56
N SER A 377 37.76 -7.78 2.86
CA SER A 377 38.97 -7.15 3.38
C SER A 377 40.25 -7.82 2.88
N GLY A 378 40.21 -9.12 2.56
CA GLY A 378 41.36 -9.86 2.05
C GLY A 378 41.43 -9.96 0.51
N ALA A 379 40.29 -9.98 -0.16
CA ALA A 379 40.22 -10.26 -1.61
C ALA A 379 40.30 -9.02 -2.50
N ILE A 380 40.02 -7.83 -1.98
CA ILE A 380 40.11 -6.58 -2.77
C ILE A 380 41.57 -6.28 -3.16
N GLN A 381 42.52 -6.79 -2.42
CA GLN A 381 43.95 -6.54 -2.68
C GLN A 381 44.63 -7.55 -3.60
N GLU A 382 44.06 -8.74 -3.83
CA GLU A 382 44.70 -9.81 -4.63
C GLU A 382 44.03 -10.08 -6.01
N LEU A 383 42.88 -9.48 -6.37
CA LEU A 383 42.07 -9.89 -7.51
C LEU A 383 41.95 -8.84 -8.62
N ALA A 384 43.03 -8.21 -9.01
CA ALA A 384 43.00 -7.30 -10.16
C ALA A 384 42.85 -8.01 -11.52
N ASP A 385 43.26 -9.26 -11.64
CA ASP A 385 43.37 -9.95 -12.96
C ASP A 385 42.46 -11.20 -13.12
N ASP A 386 41.79 -11.70 -12.08
CA ASP A 386 40.97 -12.95 -12.14
C ASP A 386 39.66 -12.82 -11.38
N ARG A 387 38.83 -11.81 -11.76
CA ARG A 387 37.50 -11.67 -11.15
C ARG A 387 36.64 -12.88 -11.50
N PRO A 388 35.94 -13.51 -10.51
CA PRO A 388 34.96 -14.55 -10.80
C PRO A 388 33.88 -14.02 -11.76
N PRO A 389 33.25 -14.87 -12.59
CA PRO A 389 32.13 -14.47 -13.41
C PRO A 389 30.95 -13.98 -12.56
N TYR A 390 30.18 -13.05 -13.08
CA TYR A 390 28.96 -12.53 -12.46
C TYR A 390 27.77 -12.71 -13.41
N TYR A 391 26.56 -12.53 -12.91
CA TYR A 391 25.36 -12.53 -13.74
C TYR A 391 25.12 -11.14 -14.32
N GLU A 392 25.08 -11.02 -15.62
CA GLU A 392 24.67 -9.79 -16.30
C GLU A 392 23.15 -9.66 -16.33
N THR A 393 22.45 -10.76 -16.51
CA THR A 393 20.99 -10.82 -16.55
C THR A 393 20.44 -11.85 -15.58
N ILE A 394 19.15 -11.69 -15.23
CA ILE A 394 18.43 -12.68 -14.40
C ILE A 394 18.27 -14.02 -15.15
N GLU A 395 18.19 -14.00 -16.46
CA GLU A 395 18.05 -15.17 -17.33
C GLU A 395 19.25 -16.12 -17.22
N GLU A 396 20.46 -15.59 -17.08
CA GLU A 396 21.65 -16.41 -16.82
C GLU A 396 21.56 -17.14 -15.49
N PHE A 397 21.05 -16.47 -14.44
CA PHE A 397 20.85 -17.12 -13.16
C PHE A 397 19.75 -18.18 -13.22
N LYS A 398 18.65 -17.92 -13.93
CA LYS A 398 17.60 -18.91 -14.19
C LYS A 398 18.13 -20.13 -14.93
N GLN A 399 19.02 -19.94 -15.91
CA GLN A 399 19.65 -21.02 -16.65
C GLN A 399 20.51 -21.92 -15.75
N ASP A 400 21.33 -21.33 -14.88
CA ASP A 400 22.14 -22.10 -13.92
C ASP A 400 21.25 -22.91 -12.96
N LEU A 401 20.13 -22.35 -12.48
CA LEU A 401 19.15 -23.09 -11.67
C LEU A 401 18.41 -24.17 -12.45
N ALA A 402 18.12 -23.93 -13.73
CA ALA A 402 17.47 -24.91 -14.61
C ALA A 402 18.37 -26.13 -14.84
N ILE A 403 19.69 -25.96 -15.00
CA ILE A 403 20.64 -27.05 -15.08
C ILE A 403 20.56 -28.00 -13.88
N ILE A 404 20.45 -27.43 -12.68
CA ILE A 404 20.31 -28.23 -11.45
C ILE A 404 18.95 -28.93 -11.42
N LYS A 405 17.86 -28.22 -11.71
CA LYS A 405 16.49 -28.73 -11.77
C LYS A 405 16.39 -29.92 -12.74
N ASP A 406 16.88 -29.74 -13.96
CA ASP A 406 16.80 -30.76 -15.02
C ASP A 406 17.61 -32.02 -14.66
N SER A 407 18.78 -31.84 -14.07
CA SER A 407 19.61 -32.97 -13.57
C SER A 407 18.88 -33.76 -12.47
N LEU A 408 18.15 -33.09 -11.56
CA LEU A 408 17.35 -33.76 -10.54
C LEU A 408 16.16 -34.53 -11.14
N LEU A 409 15.49 -33.96 -12.15
CA LEU A 409 14.42 -34.64 -12.88
C LEU A 409 14.92 -35.88 -13.65
N GLU A 410 16.06 -35.79 -14.37
CA GLU A 410 16.69 -36.92 -15.05
C GLU A 410 17.01 -38.06 -14.09
N ASN A 411 17.35 -37.73 -12.85
CA ASN A 411 17.70 -38.70 -11.82
C ASN A 411 16.48 -39.15 -10.98
N LYS A 412 15.26 -38.78 -11.37
CA LYS A 412 14.00 -39.11 -10.65
C LYS A 412 13.99 -38.66 -9.19
N ALA A 413 14.54 -37.47 -8.95
CA ALA A 413 14.72 -36.89 -7.62
C ALA A 413 13.73 -35.71 -7.40
N GLU A 414 12.48 -35.85 -7.89
CA GLU A 414 11.45 -34.80 -7.85
C GLU A 414 11.19 -34.28 -6.42
N ALA A 415 11.35 -35.13 -5.43
CA ALA A 415 11.22 -34.73 -4.02
C ALA A 415 12.19 -33.60 -3.60
N LEU A 416 13.35 -33.53 -4.26
CA LEU A 416 14.35 -32.46 -4.00
C LEU A 416 14.00 -31.12 -4.68
N LEU A 417 12.98 -31.12 -5.55
CA LEU A 417 12.44 -29.92 -6.19
C LEU A 417 11.33 -29.27 -5.36
N THR A 418 11.18 -29.66 -4.10
CA THR A 418 10.23 -29.10 -3.14
C THR A 418 10.96 -28.26 -2.09
N GLY A 419 10.19 -27.58 -1.24
CA GLY A 419 10.75 -26.77 -0.13
C GLY A 419 11.61 -25.60 -0.63
N GLU A 420 12.76 -25.42 -0.01
CA GLU A 420 13.61 -24.24 -0.19
C GLU A 420 14.07 -24.00 -1.65
N PHE A 421 14.31 -25.08 -2.41
CA PHE A 421 14.70 -24.94 -3.83
C PHE A 421 13.51 -24.48 -4.69
N ALA A 422 12.31 -25.01 -4.45
CA ALA A 422 11.10 -24.55 -5.12
C ALA A 422 10.79 -23.08 -4.79
N GLU A 423 10.88 -22.71 -3.51
CA GLU A 423 10.72 -21.31 -3.07
C GLU A 423 11.69 -20.37 -3.79
N LEU A 424 12.96 -20.78 -3.95
CA LEU A 424 13.96 -20.00 -4.67
C LEU A 424 13.59 -19.83 -6.13
N LEU A 425 13.14 -20.88 -6.82
CA LEU A 425 12.73 -20.80 -8.22
C LEU A 425 11.58 -19.79 -8.40
N GLU A 426 10.55 -19.86 -7.57
CA GLU A 426 9.44 -18.92 -7.62
C GLU A 426 9.86 -17.48 -7.26
N ALA A 427 10.74 -17.31 -6.29
CA ALA A 427 11.27 -15.99 -5.92
C ALA A 427 12.04 -15.35 -7.10
N VAL A 428 12.85 -16.13 -7.83
CA VAL A 428 13.60 -15.65 -9.00
C VAL A 428 12.65 -15.23 -10.12
N GLU A 429 11.55 -15.97 -10.32
CA GLU A 429 10.54 -15.63 -11.33
C GLU A 429 9.80 -14.34 -11.02
N VAL A 430 9.48 -14.06 -9.74
CA VAL A 430 8.69 -12.87 -9.35
C VAL A 430 9.56 -11.65 -9.17
N PHE A 431 10.69 -11.78 -8.45
CA PHE A 431 11.47 -10.64 -7.97
C PHE A 431 12.62 -10.23 -8.90
N GLY A 432 13.07 -11.10 -9.81
CA GLY A 432 14.21 -10.80 -10.67
C GLY A 432 15.44 -10.33 -9.89
N PHE A 433 16.18 -9.38 -10.43
CA PHE A 433 17.24 -8.66 -9.69
C PHE A 433 16.79 -7.29 -9.17
N PHE A 434 15.53 -6.93 -9.35
CA PHE A 434 14.99 -5.61 -9.02
C PHE A 434 14.01 -5.58 -7.82
N LEU A 435 13.55 -6.73 -7.32
CA LEU A 435 12.63 -6.96 -6.21
C LEU A 435 11.19 -6.49 -6.49
N ALA A 436 10.97 -5.21 -6.80
CA ALA A 436 9.67 -4.65 -7.15
C ALA A 436 9.83 -3.59 -8.24
N SER A 437 8.85 -3.52 -9.15
CA SER A 437 8.82 -2.48 -10.19
C SER A 437 8.56 -1.11 -9.56
N ILE A 438 9.41 -0.13 -9.84
CA ILE A 438 9.24 1.24 -9.38
C ILE A 438 8.36 2.00 -10.38
N ASP A 439 7.26 2.57 -9.90
CA ASP A 439 6.42 3.47 -10.67
C ASP A 439 6.96 4.90 -10.57
N MET A 440 7.18 5.54 -11.70
CA MET A 440 7.46 6.98 -11.74
C MET A 440 6.14 7.74 -11.81
N ARG A 441 6.05 8.91 -11.16
CA ARG A 441 4.90 9.81 -11.25
C ARG A 441 5.30 11.26 -11.20
N GLN A 442 4.64 12.12 -12.00
CA GLN A 442 4.78 13.58 -11.99
C GLN A 442 3.47 14.23 -12.45
N ASP A 443 3.31 15.50 -12.08
CA ASP A 443 2.19 16.36 -12.47
C ASP A 443 2.28 16.77 -13.95
N SER A 444 1.15 16.79 -14.67
CA SER A 444 1.08 17.15 -16.10
C SER A 444 1.64 18.54 -16.39
N SER A 445 1.38 19.52 -15.51
CA SER A 445 1.89 20.89 -15.67
C SER A 445 3.42 20.98 -15.67
N VAL A 446 4.10 20.04 -15.01
CA VAL A 446 5.57 19.97 -15.04
C VAL A 446 6.06 19.45 -16.40
N HIS A 447 5.37 18.48 -16.99
CA HIS A 447 5.69 17.99 -18.32
C HIS A 447 5.46 19.07 -19.37
N GLU A 448 4.32 19.77 -19.32
CA GLU A 448 4.01 20.89 -20.20
C GLU A 448 5.11 21.96 -20.15
N ALA A 449 5.50 22.39 -18.95
CA ALA A 449 6.54 23.40 -18.78
C ALA A 449 7.90 22.97 -19.37
N CYS A 450 8.29 21.69 -19.17
CA CYS A 450 9.53 21.15 -19.74
C CYS A 450 9.46 21.06 -21.27
N VAL A 451 8.33 20.63 -21.83
CA VAL A 451 8.16 20.52 -23.29
C VAL A 451 8.12 21.90 -23.93
N ALA A 452 7.42 22.89 -23.34
CA ALA A 452 7.44 24.26 -23.81
C ALA A 452 8.87 24.82 -23.91
N GLU A 453 9.71 24.56 -22.87
CA GLU A 453 11.11 24.96 -22.89
C GLU A 453 11.92 24.23 -23.98
N LEU A 454 11.71 22.94 -24.18
CA LEU A 454 12.38 22.17 -25.23
C LEU A 454 12.04 22.69 -26.62
N LEU A 455 10.75 22.94 -26.92
CA LEU A 455 10.28 23.46 -28.20
C LEU A 455 10.78 24.87 -28.47
N ALA A 456 10.79 25.74 -27.45
CA ALA A 456 11.35 27.08 -27.54
C ALA A 456 12.87 27.03 -27.80
N SER A 457 13.60 26.22 -27.07
CA SER A 457 15.07 26.08 -27.20
C SER A 457 15.47 25.51 -28.57
N ALA A 458 14.62 24.68 -29.16
CA ALA A 458 14.81 24.13 -30.51
C ALA A 458 14.38 25.11 -31.62
N GLY A 459 13.76 26.25 -31.28
CA GLY A 459 13.25 27.24 -32.24
C GLY A 459 12.00 26.77 -33.00
N ILE A 460 11.23 25.86 -32.42
CA ILE A 460 10.02 25.27 -33.01
C ILE A 460 8.79 26.09 -32.64
N ASN A 461 8.61 26.37 -31.35
CA ASN A 461 7.46 27.15 -30.87
C ASN A 461 7.78 27.84 -29.53
N ASP A 462 7.69 29.16 -29.45
CA ASP A 462 7.96 29.96 -28.26
C ASP A 462 6.70 30.20 -27.39
N HIS A 463 5.51 29.78 -27.86
CA HIS A 463 4.21 30.02 -27.24
C HIS A 463 3.39 28.72 -27.11
N TYR A 464 4.05 27.63 -26.85
CA TYR A 464 3.44 26.29 -26.77
C TYR A 464 2.25 26.24 -25.79
N SER A 465 2.40 26.82 -24.60
CA SER A 465 1.35 26.80 -23.58
C SER A 465 0.09 27.59 -23.93
N ASP A 466 0.17 28.47 -24.92
CA ASP A 466 -0.96 29.27 -25.40
C ASP A 466 -1.76 28.56 -26.50
N LEU A 467 -1.27 27.42 -27.01
CA LEU A 467 -1.93 26.65 -28.06
C LEU A 467 -3.19 25.94 -27.54
N SER A 468 -4.17 25.77 -28.44
CA SER A 468 -5.31 24.90 -28.17
C SER A 468 -4.89 23.43 -28.08
N GLU A 469 -5.73 22.58 -27.50
CA GLU A 469 -5.46 21.15 -27.35
C GLU A 469 -5.17 20.45 -28.70
N ASP A 470 -5.93 20.78 -29.73
CA ASP A 470 -5.75 20.20 -31.07
C ASP A 470 -4.42 20.65 -31.69
N GLU A 471 -4.04 21.94 -31.55
CA GLU A 471 -2.75 22.46 -32.01
C GLU A 471 -1.56 21.86 -31.24
N LYS A 472 -1.69 21.68 -29.92
CA LYS A 472 -0.70 20.96 -29.10
C LYS A 472 -0.50 19.53 -29.62
N CYS A 473 -1.60 18.80 -29.79
CA CYS A 473 -1.55 17.42 -30.27
C CYS A 473 -0.92 17.31 -31.66
N GLU A 474 -1.28 18.20 -32.62
CA GLU A 474 -0.72 18.20 -33.96
C GLU A 474 0.80 18.43 -33.92
N LEU A 475 1.26 19.42 -33.17
CA LEU A 475 2.67 19.74 -33.02
C LEU A 475 3.45 18.57 -32.40
N LEU A 476 2.96 18.01 -31.27
CA LEU A 476 3.64 16.93 -30.59
C LEU A 476 3.68 15.64 -31.40
N LEU A 477 2.61 15.33 -32.14
CA LEU A 477 2.60 14.18 -33.06
C LEU A 477 3.59 14.35 -34.22
N HIS A 478 3.74 15.57 -34.76
CA HIS A 478 4.77 15.85 -35.76
C HIS A 478 6.17 15.57 -35.19
N GLU A 479 6.48 16.07 -33.99
CA GLU A 479 7.76 15.85 -33.33
C GLU A 479 8.06 14.38 -32.98
N LEU A 480 7.02 13.62 -32.65
CA LEU A 480 7.16 12.19 -32.29
C LEU A 480 7.25 11.25 -33.48
N LEU A 481 6.61 11.60 -34.63
CA LEU A 481 6.51 10.72 -35.80
C LEU A 481 7.49 11.08 -36.91
N GLU A 482 7.68 12.37 -37.16
CA GLU A 482 8.40 12.85 -38.34
C GLU A 482 9.82 13.35 -38.06
N ASP A 483 10.07 13.82 -36.83
CA ASP A 483 11.40 14.25 -36.42
C ASP A 483 12.09 13.25 -35.45
N PRO A 484 13.07 12.47 -35.93
CA PRO A 484 13.77 11.52 -35.06
C PRO A 484 14.79 12.16 -34.11
N ARG A 485 15.06 13.46 -34.23
CA ARG A 485 16.07 14.17 -33.44
C ARG A 485 15.56 14.41 -32.02
N ILE A 486 16.50 14.46 -31.07
CA ILE A 486 16.23 14.98 -29.73
C ILE A 486 16.27 16.52 -29.79
N LEU A 487 15.40 17.13 -28.96
CA LEU A 487 15.29 18.61 -28.89
C LEU A 487 16.34 19.20 -27.94
N SER A 488 16.78 18.44 -26.95
CA SER A 488 17.77 18.87 -25.95
C SER A 488 19.19 18.81 -26.48
N ALA A 489 19.74 19.95 -26.94
CA ALA A 489 21.14 20.02 -27.30
C ALA A 489 22.05 20.14 -26.05
N THR A 490 23.26 19.57 -26.11
CA THR A 490 24.19 19.54 -24.97
C THR A 490 24.73 20.91 -24.56
N HIS A 491 24.73 21.87 -25.46
CA HIS A 491 25.25 23.24 -25.24
C HIS A 491 24.15 24.30 -25.02
N THR A 492 22.88 23.89 -25.01
CA THR A 492 21.77 24.79 -24.69
C THR A 492 21.61 24.87 -23.17
N GLU A 493 21.50 26.09 -22.63
CA GLU A 493 21.15 26.28 -21.22
C GLU A 493 19.74 25.74 -20.98
N LYS A 494 19.60 24.95 -19.93
CA LYS A 494 18.34 24.37 -19.48
C LYS A 494 17.98 24.93 -18.12
N SER A 495 16.70 25.07 -17.87
CA SER A 495 16.22 25.38 -16.52
C SER A 495 16.56 24.25 -15.55
N GLU A 496 16.65 24.56 -14.27
CA GLU A 496 16.85 23.55 -13.21
C GLU A 496 15.74 22.49 -13.23
N LEU A 497 14.51 22.86 -13.59
CA LEU A 497 13.39 21.95 -13.72
C LEU A 497 13.61 20.92 -14.84
N LEU A 498 13.93 21.41 -16.04
CA LEU A 498 14.16 20.55 -17.21
C LEU A 498 15.36 19.61 -16.99
N GLU A 499 16.46 20.11 -16.41
CA GLU A 499 17.63 19.30 -16.09
C GLU A 499 17.28 18.15 -15.12
N LYS A 500 16.52 18.45 -14.05
CA LYS A 500 16.08 17.44 -13.08
C LYS A 500 15.18 16.39 -13.69
N GLU A 501 14.18 16.78 -14.49
CA GLU A 501 13.25 15.83 -15.10
C GLU A 501 13.94 14.94 -16.15
N LEU A 502 14.80 15.50 -17.01
CA LEU A 502 15.58 14.70 -17.95
C LEU A 502 16.55 13.73 -17.24
N ALA A 503 17.20 14.16 -16.15
CA ALA A 503 18.11 13.30 -15.38
C ALA A 503 17.38 12.09 -14.77
N ILE A 504 16.12 12.23 -14.34
CA ILE A 504 15.31 11.12 -13.82
C ILE A 504 15.01 10.11 -14.92
N PHE A 505 14.59 10.55 -16.11
CA PHE A 505 14.33 9.65 -17.22
C PHE A 505 15.61 9.00 -17.75
N GLN A 506 16.74 9.71 -17.75
CA GLN A 506 18.04 9.13 -18.07
C GLN A 506 18.41 8.02 -17.08
N THR A 507 18.22 8.25 -15.77
CA THR A 507 18.43 7.25 -14.72
C THR A 507 17.51 6.05 -14.90
N ALA A 508 16.24 6.28 -15.25
CA ALA A 508 15.30 5.21 -15.53
C ALA A 508 15.78 4.31 -16.68
N ARG A 509 16.34 4.90 -17.76
CA ARG A 509 16.94 4.15 -18.86
C ARG A 509 18.12 3.31 -18.38
N GLU A 510 19.06 3.90 -17.64
CA GLU A 510 20.24 3.20 -17.12
C GLU A 510 19.86 2.02 -16.21
N LEU A 511 18.85 2.20 -15.35
CA LEU A 511 18.31 1.14 -14.50
C LEU A 511 17.71 -0.02 -15.32
N LYS A 512 16.95 0.31 -16.37
CA LYS A 512 16.37 -0.70 -17.26
C LYS A 512 17.44 -1.48 -18.03
N ASP A 513 18.46 -0.78 -18.50
CA ASP A 513 19.58 -1.39 -19.22
C ASP A 513 20.41 -2.31 -18.30
N ARG A 514 20.44 -2.03 -16.99
CA ARG A 514 21.22 -2.77 -16.00
C ARG A 514 20.47 -3.88 -15.27
N LEU A 515 19.24 -3.61 -14.84
CA LEU A 515 18.45 -4.50 -13.99
C LEU A 515 17.31 -5.22 -14.73
N GLY A 516 17.11 -4.87 -16.00
CA GLY A 516 16.05 -5.43 -16.84
C GLY A 516 14.84 -4.52 -17.01
N GLU A 517 14.03 -4.84 -18.01
CA GLU A 517 12.90 -4.01 -18.43
C GLU A 517 11.84 -3.79 -17.34
N ASP A 518 11.71 -4.72 -16.40
CA ASP A 518 10.66 -4.72 -15.38
C ASP A 518 10.97 -3.85 -14.18
N VAL A 519 12.19 -3.32 -14.03
CA VAL A 519 12.54 -2.44 -12.89
C VAL A 519 11.71 -1.16 -12.89
N ILE A 520 11.39 -0.62 -14.07
CA ILE A 520 10.50 0.53 -14.27
C ILE A 520 9.61 0.20 -15.47
N ARG A 521 8.34 -0.15 -15.20
CA ARG A 521 7.39 -0.54 -16.24
C ARG A 521 6.62 0.65 -16.79
N GLN A 522 6.40 1.69 -15.97
CA GLN A 522 5.48 2.77 -16.29
C GLN A 522 5.84 4.09 -15.63
N THR A 523 5.28 5.16 -16.19
CA THR A 523 5.26 6.49 -15.61
C THR A 523 3.84 7.04 -15.63
N ILE A 524 3.41 7.59 -14.50
CA ILE A 524 2.05 8.05 -14.25
C ILE A 524 2.02 9.56 -14.35
N ILE A 525 1.00 10.10 -15.00
CA ILE A 525 0.74 11.52 -15.13
C ILE A 525 -0.39 11.87 -14.16
N SER A 526 -0.10 12.61 -13.07
CA SER A 526 -1.14 13.16 -12.22
C SER A 526 -1.81 14.35 -12.90
N HIS A 527 -3.10 14.58 -12.59
CA HIS A 527 -3.94 15.60 -13.25
C HIS A 527 -3.91 15.47 -14.78
N ALA A 528 -4.01 14.25 -15.30
CA ALA A 528 -4.16 14.03 -16.72
C ALA A 528 -5.58 14.38 -17.15
N THR A 529 -5.72 15.42 -17.98
CA THR A 529 -7.02 15.93 -18.45
C THR A 529 -7.19 15.75 -19.95
N SER A 530 -6.08 15.64 -20.70
CA SER A 530 -6.07 15.71 -22.15
C SER A 530 -5.10 14.72 -22.80
N VAL A 531 -5.16 14.62 -24.12
CA VAL A 531 -4.24 13.77 -24.90
C VAL A 531 -2.84 14.39 -24.96
N SER A 532 -2.75 15.74 -25.00
CA SER A 532 -1.47 16.43 -25.01
C SER A 532 -0.61 16.09 -23.78
N ASP A 533 -1.21 15.90 -22.58
CA ASP A 533 -0.47 15.47 -21.38
C ASP A 533 0.31 14.16 -21.60
N MET A 534 -0.30 13.22 -22.33
CA MET A 534 0.35 11.94 -22.63
C MET A 534 1.43 12.08 -23.71
N LEU A 535 1.24 12.95 -24.68
CA LEU A 535 2.21 13.22 -25.75
C LEU A 535 3.41 14.04 -25.23
N GLU A 536 3.17 14.97 -24.31
CA GLU A 536 4.21 15.75 -23.64
C GLU A 536 5.16 14.84 -22.87
N LEU A 537 4.62 13.90 -22.08
CA LEU A 537 5.44 12.89 -21.43
C LEU A 537 6.21 12.04 -22.48
N ALA A 538 5.57 11.71 -23.59
CA ALA A 538 6.23 10.95 -24.65
C ALA A 538 7.44 11.72 -25.25
N ILE A 539 7.34 13.04 -25.44
CA ILE A 539 8.48 13.89 -25.84
C ILE A 539 9.62 13.76 -24.82
N MET A 540 9.33 13.90 -23.53
CA MET A 540 10.36 13.77 -22.48
C MET A 540 11.04 12.39 -22.49
N LEU A 541 10.27 11.33 -22.71
CA LEU A 541 10.80 9.95 -22.83
C LEU A 541 11.60 9.72 -24.11
N LYS A 542 11.22 10.38 -25.23
CA LYS A 542 11.98 10.37 -26.49
C LYS A 542 13.37 10.99 -26.29
N GLU A 543 13.49 12.08 -25.53
CA GLU A 543 14.76 12.77 -25.27
C GLU A 543 15.85 11.82 -24.71
N VAL A 544 15.45 10.81 -23.98
CA VAL A 544 16.35 9.82 -23.37
C VAL A 544 16.31 8.45 -24.04
N GLY A 545 15.54 8.27 -25.11
CA GLY A 545 15.44 7.01 -25.86
C GLY A 545 14.63 5.92 -25.15
N LEU A 546 13.68 6.29 -24.29
CA LEU A 546 12.72 5.35 -23.69
C LEU A 546 11.46 5.17 -24.53
N VAL A 547 11.21 6.09 -25.48
CA VAL A 547 10.12 6.04 -26.46
C VAL A 547 10.66 6.40 -27.83
N ASP A 548 10.17 5.74 -28.86
CA ASP A 548 10.36 6.10 -30.27
C ASP A 548 9.04 5.95 -31.05
N ALA A 549 9.06 6.20 -32.35
CA ALA A 549 7.86 6.12 -33.20
C ALA A 549 7.26 4.70 -33.32
N GLU A 550 7.97 3.64 -32.91
CA GLU A 550 7.55 2.25 -33.05
C GLU A 550 7.21 1.60 -31.71
N LYS A 551 7.91 1.96 -30.64
CA LYS A 551 7.79 1.29 -29.34
C LYS A 551 7.98 2.24 -28.16
N ALA A 552 7.39 1.86 -27.04
CA ALA A 552 7.61 2.49 -25.74
C ALA A 552 8.21 1.47 -24.75
N ARG A 553 9.40 1.74 -24.21
CA ARG A 553 10.00 0.90 -23.16
C ARG A 553 9.31 1.11 -21.81
N VAL A 554 8.70 2.28 -21.59
CA VAL A 554 7.93 2.64 -20.40
C VAL A 554 6.51 2.95 -20.84
N GLN A 555 5.52 2.42 -20.14
CA GLN A 555 4.11 2.71 -20.42
C GLN A 555 3.73 4.09 -19.86
N ILE A 556 3.03 4.87 -20.64
CA ILE A 556 2.46 6.17 -20.25
C ILE A 556 1.09 5.89 -19.65
N VAL A 557 0.89 6.29 -18.40
CA VAL A 557 -0.33 5.97 -17.62
C VAL A 557 -0.99 7.27 -17.17
N PRO A 558 -2.13 7.66 -17.75
CA PRO A 558 -2.91 8.80 -17.26
C PRO A 558 -3.56 8.46 -15.92
N LEU A 559 -3.59 9.42 -14.99
CA LEU A 559 -4.33 9.36 -13.75
C LEU A 559 -5.43 10.42 -13.76
N PHE A 560 -6.68 9.96 -13.74
CA PHE A 560 -7.88 10.81 -13.62
C PHE A 560 -8.24 10.95 -12.14
N GLU A 561 -8.20 12.17 -11.61
CA GLU A 561 -8.25 12.44 -10.17
C GLU A 561 -9.54 13.12 -9.68
N THR A 562 -10.06 14.09 -10.41
CA THR A 562 -11.29 14.81 -10.04
C THR A 562 -12.54 14.13 -10.59
N ILE A 563 -13.72 14.56 -10.12
CA ILE A 563 -14.99 14.08 -10.71
C ILE A 563 -15.07 14.46 -12.19
N GLU A 564 -14.64 15.67 -12.54
CA GLU A 564 -14.60 16.15 -13.92
C GLU A 564 -13.66 15.34 -14.81
N ASP A 565 -12.44 15.04 -14.33
CA ASP A 565 -11.46 14.20 -15.07
C ASP A 565 -12.03 12.81 -15.34
N LEU A 566 -12.67 12.20 -14.34
CA LEU A 566 -13.29 10.88 -14.47
C LEU A 566 -14.44 10.88 -15.48
N ASP A 567 -15.27 11.91 -15.48
CA ASP A 567 -16.39 12.04 -16.43
C ASP A 567 -15.89 12.22 -17.89
N HIS A 568 -14.76 12.93 -18.10
CA HIS A 568 -14.15 13.12 -19.41
C HIS A 568 -13.15 12.01 -19.81
N SER A 569 -12.86 11.06 -18.93
CA SER A 569 -11.85 10.03 -19.18
C SER A 569 -12.12 9.17 -20.41
N GLU A 570 -13.40 8.88 -20.72
CA GLU A 570 -13.78 8.13 -21.93
C GLU A 570 -13.39 8.89 -23.20
N GLU A 571 -13.72 10.17 -23.29
CA GLU A 571 -13.41 10.99 -24.47
C GLU A 571 -11.91 11.10 -24.69
N THR A 572 -11.16 11.38 -23.63
CA THR A 572 -9.69 11.50 -23.67
C THR A 572 -9.05 10.19 -24.15
N MET A 573 -9.44 9.04 -23.55
CA MET A 573 -8.87 7.76 -23.95
C MET A 573 -9.32 7.29 -25.33
N ARG A 574 -10.52 7.62 -25.77
CA ARG A 574 -11.00 7.36 -27.14
C ARG A 574 -10.15 8.09 -28.18
N LYS A 575 -9.85 9.37 -27.93
CA LYS A 575 -8.94 10.15 -28.79
C LYS A 575 -7.55 9.53 -28.80
N TYR A 576 -6.98 9.19 -27.62
CA TYR A 576 -5.66 8.57 -27.50
C TYR A 576 -5.56 7.24 -28.25
N PHE A 577 -6.52 6.32 -28.06
CA PHE A 577 -6.54 5.02 -28.74
C PHE A 577 -6.73 5.14 -30.27
N SER A 578 -7.26 6.27 -30.74
CA SER A 578 -7.41 6.53 -32.17
C SER A 578 -6.08 6.86 -32.85
N LEU A 579 -5.08 7.37 -32.10
CA LEU A 579 -3.79 7.79 -32.61
C LEU A 579 -2.99 6.60 -33.16
N PRO A 580 -2.43 6.68 -34.39
CA PRO A 580 -1.60 5.62 -34.96
C PRO A 580 -0.37 5.31 -34.08
N LEU A 581 0.21 6.33 -33.44
CA LEU A 581 1.37 6.22 -32.57
C LEU A 581 1.04 5.44 -31.29
N ALA A 582 -0.05 5.80 -30.62
CA ALA A 582 -0.52 5.11 -29.42
C ALA A 582 -0.81 3.64 -29.68
N LYS A 583 -1.40 3.31 -30.84
CA LYS A 583 -1.64 1.91 -31.24
C LYS A 583 -0.35 1.09 -31.33
N LYS A 584 0.74 1.67 -31.87
CA LYS A 584 2.04 1.00 -31.92
C LYS A 584 2.63 0.78 -30.53
N TRP A 585 2.57 1.80 -29.67
CA TRP A 585 3.08 1.70 -28.30
C TRP A 585 2.31 0.65 -27.48
N ILE A 586 0.99 0.65 -27.57
CA ILE A 586 0.11 -0.33 -26.89
C ILE A 586 0.37 -1.75 -27.43
N ALA A 587 0.53 -1.92 -28.75
CA ALA A 587 0.87 -3.19 -29.35
C ALA A 587 2.24 -3.71 -28.87
N SER A 588 3.23 -2.83 -28.64
CA SER A 588 4.54 -3.17 -28.08
C SER A 588 4.49 -3.64 -26.62
N LYS A 589 3.32 -3.53 -25.97
CA LYS A 589 3.01 -3.94 -24.59
C LYS A 589 1.90 -5.00 -24.54
N ASP A 590 1.86 -5.92 -25.49
CA ASP A 590 0.88 -7.01 -25.57
C ASP A 590 -0.59 -6.54 -25.61
N ASN A 591 -0.84 -5.37 -26.18
CA ASN A 591 -2.13 -4.66 -26.23
C ASN A 591 -2.70 -4.28 -24.86
N TYR A 592 -1.87 -4.11 -23.84
CA TYR A 592 -2.28 -3.56 -22.55
C TYR A 592 -2.11 -2.05 -22.48
N GLN A 593 -3.12 -1.37 -21.95
CA GLN A 593 -3.04 0.02 -21.50
C GLN A 593 -3.52 0.13 -20.06
N GLU A 594 -2.65 0.62 -19.20
CA GLU A 594 -3.00 0.91 -17.82
C GLU A 594 -3.55 2.34 -17.69
N ILE A 595 -4.60 2.49 -16.89
CA ILE A 595 -5.23 3.77 -16.55
C ILE A 595 -5.36 3.81 -15.05
N MET A 596 -4.84 4.87 -14.43
CA MET A 596 -4.95 5.04 -12.99
C MET A 596 -6.18 5.87 -12.63
N LEU A 597 -6.86 5.47 -11.55
CA LEU A 597 -8.07 6.10 -11.04
C LEU A 597 -7.80 6.67 -9.65
N GLY A 598 -8.12 7.96 -9.47
CA GLY A 598 -7.91 8.70 -8.23
C GLY A 598 -9.13 8.62 -7.30
N TYR A 599 -8.96 7.95 -6.17
CA TYR A 599 -10.02 7.75 -5.16
C TYR A 599 -10.07 8.86 -4.12
N SER A 600 -8.90 9.23 -3.59
CA SER A 600 -8.83 10.20 -2.50
C SER A 600 -9.17 11.61 -2.95
N ASP A 601 -8.71 11.98 -4.15
CA ASP A 601 -8.88 13.33 -4.69
C ASP A 601 -10.30 13.52 -5.22
N SER A 602 -10.88 12.54 -5.91
CA SER A 602 -12.30 12.56 -6.30
C SER A 602 -13.26 12.60 -5.10
N ASN A 603 -12.91 11.90 -4.00
CA ASN A 603 -13.70 11.96 -2.77
C ASN A 603 -13.64 13.35 -2.13
N LYS A 604 -12.46 13.97 -2.09
CA LYS A 604 -12.31 15.34 -1.58
C LYS A 604 -13.06 16.35 -2.46
N ASP A 605 -13.09 16.13 -3.77
CA ASP A 605 -13.74 17.00 -4.74
C ASP A 605 -15.27 16.91 -4.70
N GLY A 606 -15.84 15.71 -4.71
CA GLY A 606 -17.29 15.49 -4.86
C GLY A 606 -17.99 14.75 -3.72
N GLY A 607 -17.28 14.32 -2.68
CA GLY A 607 -17.82 13.48 -1.60
C GLY A 607 -17.81 11.98 -1.92
N TYR A 608 -18.07 11.17 -0.90
CA TYR A 608 -17.90 9.71 -0.97
C TYR A 608 -18.79 9.03 -2.04
N LEU A 609 -20.08 9.36 -2.02
CA LEU A 609 -21.05 8.74 -2.92
C LEU A 609 -20.76 9.05 -4.38
N SER A 610 -20.46 10.33 -4.67
CA SER A 610 -20.11 10.79 -6.01
C SER A 610 -18.81 10.15 -6.52
N SER A 611 -17.78 10.13 -5.68
CA SER A 611 -16.50 9.49 -6.03
C SER A 611 -16.68 8.01 -6.37
N CYS A 612 -17.35 7.24 -5.50
CA CYS A 612 -17.56 5.81 -5.73
C CYS A 612 -18.34 5.52 -7.02
N TRP A 613 -19.37 6.30 -7.28
CA TRP A 613 -20.22 6.10 -8.46
C TRP A 613 -19.51 6.52 -9.75
N THR A 614 -18.88 7.67 -9.77
CA THR A 614 -18.16 8.16 -10.98
C THR A 614 -17.00 7.21 -11.32
N LEU A 615 -16.25 6.71 -10.30
CA LEU A 615 -15.23 5.68 -10.50
C LEU A 615 -15.80 4.38 -11.08
N TYR A 616 -16.99 3.97 -10.65
CA TYR A 616 -17.66 2.78 -11.17
C TYR A 616 -18.03 2.96 -12.64
N LYS A 617 -18.65 4.10 -12.99
CA LYS A 617 -19.03 4.45 -14.38
C LYS A 617 -17.80 4.58 -15.30
N ALA A 618 -16.78 5.31 -14.86
CA ALA A 618 -15.54 5.46 -15.63
C ALA A 618 -14.91 4.10 -15.99
N GLN A 619 -14.89 3.16 -15.05
CA GLN A 619 -14.39 1.81 -15.34
C GLN A 619 -15.24 1.07 -16.39
N GLN A 620 -16.57 1.19 -16.33
CA GLN A 620 -17.46 0.59 -17.35
C GLN A 620 -17.19 1.17 -18.73
N GLN A 621 -17.14 2.50 -18.84
CA GLN A 621 -16.91 3.23 -20.09
C GLN A 621 -15.53 2.93 -20.67
N LEU A 622 -14.48 3.04 -19.85
CA LEU A 622 -13.09 2.74 -20.27
C LEU A 622 -12.89 1.27 -20.67
N THR A 623 -13.58 0.34 -20.02
CA THR A 623 -13.58 -1.07 -20.44
C THR A 623 -14.23 -1.24 -21.80
N ALA A 624 -15.36 -0.56 -22.04
CA ALA A 624 -16.09 -0.64 -23.30
C ALA A 624 -15.28 -0.09 -24.47
N ILE A 625 -14.64 1.08 -24.33
CA ILE A 625 -13.76 1.60 -25.38
C ILE A 625 -12.52 0.75 -25.59
N GLY A 626 -11.96 0.16 -24.52
CA GLY A 626 -10.88 -0.82 -24.66
C GLY A 626 -11.29 -2.00 -25.55
N ASP A 627 -12.47 -2.57 -25.31
CA ASP A 627 -13.03 -3.65 -26.14
C ASP A 627 -13.27 -3.19 -27.61
N GLU A 628 -13.73 -1.94 -27.82
CA GLU A 628 -13.93 -1.35 -29.15
C GLU A 628 -12.63 -1.24 -29.95
N PHE A 629 -11.54 -0.82 -29.31
CA PHE A 629 -10.22 -0.64 -29.97
C PHE A 629 -9.32 -1.89 -29.92
N GLY A 630 -9.76 -2.99 -29.30
CA GLY A 630 -8.96 -4.20 -29.11
C GLY A 630 -7.82 -4.03 -28.11
N VAL A 631 -7.97 -3.09 -27.17
CA VAL A 631 -7.02 -2.76 -26.11
C VAL A 631 -7.47 -3.42 -24.78
N LYS A 632 -6.58 -4.13 -24.13
CA LYS A 632 -6.82 -4.64 -22.78
C LYS A 632 -6.58 -3.52 -21.77
N VAL A 633 -7.64 -2.82 -21.40
CA VAL A 633 -7.55 -1.80 -20.36
C VAL A 633 -7.36 -2.47 -19.00
N THR A 634 -6.35 -2.02 -18.26
CA THR A 634 -6.04 -2.43 -16.89
C THR A 634 -6.19 -1.24 -15.99
N PHE A 635 -6.89 -1.41 -14.87
CA PHE A 635 -7.04 -0.33 -13.92
C PHE A 635 -5.99 -0.41 -12.81
N PHE A 636 -5.39 0.75 -12.55
CA PHE A 636 -4.59 0.97 -11.36
C PHE A 636 -5.42 1.76 -10.36
N HIS A 637 -5.88 1.07 -9.33
CA HIS A 637 -6.74 1.66 -8.31
C HIS A 637 -5.91 2.41 -7.26
N GLY A 638 -5.96 3.74 -7.30
CA GLY A 638 -5.33 4.61 -6.30
C GLY A 638 -6.09 4.63 -4.96
N ARG A 639 -6.49 3.44 -4.46
CA ARG A 639 -7.29 3.31 -3.25
C ARG A 639 -6.51 3.76 -2.02
N GLY A 640 -7.20 4.48 -1.12
CA GLY A 640 -6.70 4.75 0.21
C GLY A 640 -6.83 3.56 1.17
N GLY A 641 -6.21 3.66 2.34
CA GLY A 641 -6.38 2.68 3.40
C GLY A 641 -7.72 2.78 4.14
N THR A 642 -8.41 3.92 4.01
CA THR A 642 -9.67 4.22 4.72
C THR A 642 -10.81 4.51 3.76
N VAL A 643 -12.06 4.40 4.25
CA VAL A 643 -13.27 4.68 3.44
C VAL A 643 -13.28 6.11 2.92
N GLY A 644 -12.93 7.09 3.75
CA GLY A 644 -12.83 8.50 3.33
C GLY A 644 -11.76 8.77 2.25
N ARG A 645 -10.96 7.76 1.89
CA ARG A 645 -10.01 7.76 0.77
C ARG A 645 -10.34 6.67 -0.26
N GLY A 646 -11.59 6.20 -0.28
CA GLY A 646 -12.03 5.13 -1.16
C GLY A 646 -11.50 3.74 -0.79
N GLY A 647 -11.03 3.54 0.46
CA GLY A 647 -10.61 2.26 1.00
C GLY A 647 -11.79 1.41 1.48
N GLY A 648 -11.48 0.30 2.14
CA GLY A 648 -12.43 -0.67 2.69
C GLY A 648 -11.87 -2.08 2.65
N PRO A 649 -12.62 -3.11 3.06
CA PRO A 649 -12.21 -4.50 2.94
C PRO A 649 -11.80 -4.83 1.51
N THR A 650 -10.60 -5.38 1.34
CA THR A 650 -9.99 -5.52 0.01
C THR A 650 -10.76 -6.49 -0.89
N TYR A 651 -11.23 -7.60 -0.32
CA TYR A 651 -12.01 -8.59 -1.07
C TYR A 651 -13.30 -7.98 -1.62
N ASP A 652 -14.09 -7.33 -0.75
CA ASP A 652 -15.38 -6.74 -1.14
C ASP A 652 -15.21 -5.63 -2.17
N ALA A 653 -14.16 -4.83 -2.03
CA ALA A 653 -13.84 -3.78 -2.95
C ALA A 653 -13.46 -4.28 -4.36
N ILE A 654 -12.77 -5.42 -4.47
CA ILE A 654 -12.47 -6.05 -5.76
C ILE A 654 -13.71 -6.75 -6.31
N ALA A 655 -14.46 -7.47 -5.46
CA ALA A 655 -15.67 -8.19 -5.84
C ALA A 655 -16.81 -7.25 -6.30
N SER A 656 -16.82 -5.99 -5.84
CA SER A 656 -17.81 -4.97 -6.19
C SER A 656 -17.47 -4.16 -7.45
N GLN A 657 -16.32 -4.38 -8.10
CA GLN A 657 -15.96 -3.70 -9.34
C GLN A 657 -16.96 -4.00 -10.48
N PRO A 658 -17.05 -3.14 -11.52
CA PRO A 658 -17.89 -3.42 -12.68
C PRO A 658 -17.55 -4.76 -13.33
N LEU A 659 -18.55 -5.37 -13.97
CA LEU A 659 -18.33 -6.59 -14.76
C LEU A 659 -17.34 -6.31 -15.88
N LYS A 660 -16.42 -7.25 -16.14
CA LYS A 660 -15.39 -7.18 -17.17
C LYS A 660 -14.29 -6.11 -16.93
N SER A 661 -14.32 -5.33 -15.84
CA SER A 661 -13.27 -4.34 -15.55
C SER A 661 -11.92 -5.01 -15.19
N ILE A 662 -11.94 -6.24 -14.70
CA ILE A 662 -10.75 -7.07 -14.52
C ILE A 662 -10.71 -8.08 -15.65
N LYS A 663 -9.77 -7.91 -16.59
CA LYS A 663 -9.54 -8.86 -17.70
C LYS A 663 -8.67 -10.02 -17.23
N ASP A 664 -7.44 -9.73 -16.83
CA ASP A 664 -6.43 -10.65 -16.33
C ASP A 664 -5.42 -9.96 -15.40
N ARG A 665 -5.48 -8.62 -15.29
CA ARG A 665 -4.57 -7.84 -14.46
C ARG A 665 -5.33 -6.80 -13.64
N ILE A 666 -4.88 -6.60 -12.41
CA ILE A 666 -5.32 -5.51 -11.53
C ILE A 666 -4.13 -4.95 -10.76
N ARG A 667 -4.04 -3.63 -10.68
CA ARG A 667 -3.09 -2.94 -9.81
C ARG A 667 -3.83 -2.15 -8.75
N LEU A 668 -3.28 -2.11 -7.55
CA LEU A 668 -3.86 -1.34 -6.47
C LEU A 668 -2.78 -0.82 -5.52
N THR A 669 -2.97 0.39 -5.04
CA THR A 669 -2.09 0.95 -4.01
C THR A 669 -2.36 0.26 -2.68
N GLU A 670 -1.29 -0.18 -2.02
CA GLU A 670 -1.30 -0.50 -0.60
C GLU A 670 -0.69 0.67 0.14
N GLN A 671 -1.56 1.40 0.82
CA GLN A 671 -1.17 2.62 1.51
C GLN A 671 -0.39 2.29 2.79
N GLY A 672 0.61 3.11 3.09
CA GLY A 672 1.49 2.87 4.23
C GLY A 672 0.77 2.64 5.56
N GLU A 673 -0.40 3.25 5.78
CA GLU A 673 -1.20 3.06 7.00
C GLU A 673 -1.74 1.64 7.19
N VAL A 674 -1.84 0.85 6.14
CA VAL A 674 -2.33 -0.54 6.21
C VAL A 674 -1.23 -1.58 6.05
N ILE A 675 -0.05 -1.20 5.53
CA ILE A 675 1.06 -2.14 5.25
C ILE A 675 1.48 -2.88 6.52
N GLY A 676 1.61 -2.18 7.65
CA GLY A 676 2.01 -2.80 8.91
C GLY A 676 1.05 -3.88 9.38
N ASN A 677 -0.25 -3.65 9.26
CA ASN A 677 -1.29 -4.59 9.68
C ASN A 677 -1.43 -5.77 8.70
N LYS A 678 -1.41 -5.48 7.38
CA LYS A 678 -1.58 -6.50 6.36
C LYS A 678 -0.34 -7.36 6.14
N TYR A 679 0.85 -6.75 6.23
CA TYR A 679 2.10 -7.36 5.76
C TYR A 679 3.23 -7.35 6.80
N GLY A 680 2.93 -7.02 8.06
CA GLY A 680 3.92 -6.93 9.14
C GLY A 680 4.57 -8.26 9.52
N ASN A 681 3.92 -9.38 9.20
CA ASN A 681 4.44 -10.73 9.40
C ASN A 681 4.05 -11.64 8.22
N LYS A 682 4.73 -12.79 8.09
CA LYS A 682 4.57 -13.69 6.95
C LYS A 682 3.17 -14.28 6.80
N ASP A 683 2.48 -14.59 7.90
CA ASP A 683 1.18 -15.26 7.85
C ASP A 683 0.09 -14.26 7.45
N ALA A 684 0.13 -13.05 8.02
CA ALA A 684 -0.76 -11.96 7.61
C ALA A 684 -0.52 -11.57 6.14
N ALA A 685 0.75 -11.52 5.71
CA ALA A 685 1.09 -11.23 4.33
C ALA A 685 0.53 -12.29 3.38
N TYR A 686 0.76 -13.58 3.68
CA TYR A 686 0.23 -14.67 2.87
C TYR A 686 -1.29 -14.58 2.73
N TYR A 687 -2.00 -14.42 3.85
CA TYR A 687 -3.45 -14.28 3.85
C TYR A 687 -3.96 -13.11 3.01
N ASN A 688 -3.41 -11.92 3.22
CA ASN A 688 -3.86 -10.74 2.47
C ASN A 688 -3.56 -10.85 0.98
N LEU A 689 -2.43 -11.47 0.59
CA LEU A 689 -2.11 -11.74 -0.81
C LEU A 689 -3.01 -12.81 -1.41
N GLU A 690 -3.32 -13.88 -0.68
CA GLU A 690 -4.28 -14.92 -1.07
C GLU A 690 -5.66 -14.30 -1.33
N MET A 691 -6.12 -13.43 -0.43
CA MET A 691 -7.38 -12.72 -0.57
C MET A 691 -7.44 -11.83 -1.82
N LEU A 692 -6.35 -11.15 -2.13
CA LEU A 692 -6.24 -10.32 -3.34
C LEU A 692 -6.39 -11.17 -4.61
N VAL A 693 -5.63 -12.27 -4.69
CA VAL A 693 -5.64 -13.19 -5.85
C VAL A 693 -7.02 -13.84 -5.98
N SER A 694 -7.58 -14.36 -4.88
CA SER A 694 -8.90 -14.99 -4.89
C SER A 694 -10.02 -14.03 -5.27
N ALA A 695 -10.00 -12.78 -4.78
CA ALA A 695 -10.98 -11.76 -5.15
C ALA A 695 -10.92 -11.42 -6.65
N ALA A 696 -9.72 -11.27 -7.20
CA ALA A 696 -9.52 -11.00 -8.63
C ALA A 696 -10.08 -12.13 -9.49
N ILE A 697 -9.73 -13.38 -9.18
CA ILE A 697 -10.25 -14.55 -9.87
C ILE A 697 -11.78 -14.61 -9.78
N ASN A 698 -12.33 -14.51 -8.57
CA ASN A 698 -13.78 -14.57 -8.36
C ASN A 698 -14.50 -13.48 -9.17
N ARG A 699 -13.92 -12.28 -9.28
CA ARG A 699 -14.49 -11.22 -10.11
C ARG A 699 -14.46 -11.54 -11.59
N MET A 700 -13.37 -12.14 -12.10
CA MET A 700 -13.24 -12.54 -13.51
C MET A 700 -14.26 -13.62 -13.90
N ILE A 701 -14.49 -14.60 -13.04
CA ILE A 701 -15.38 -15.74 -13.33
C ILE A 701 -16.86 -15.46 -13.05
N THR A 702 -17.17 -14.46 -12.24
CA THR A 702 -18.55 -14.11 -11.88
C THR A 702 -19.25 -13.41 -13.03
N GLN A 703 -20.00 -14.16 -13.79
CA GLN A 703 -20.83 -13.69 -14.91
C GLN A 703 -22.32 -13.69 -14.52
N LYS A 704 -22.72 -13.08 -13.39
CA LYS A 704 -24.14 -12.83 -13.18
C LYS A 704 -24.61 -11.79 -14.21
N LYS A 705 -25.29 -12.25 -15.25
CA LYS A 705 -26.19 -11.40 -16.02
C LYS A 705 -27.32 -10.99 -15.08
N SER A 706 -27.21 -9.83 -14.41
CA SER A 706 -28.40 -9.12 -13.99
C SER A 706 -29.25 -8.89 -15.23
N ASP A 707 -30.57 -9.05 -15.09
CA ASP A 707 -31.48 -8.62 -16.16
C ASP A 707 -31.12 -7.17 -16.55
N THR A 708 -30.89 -6.91 -17.82
CA THR A 708 -30.45 -5.61 -18.33
C THR A 708 -31.35 -4.47 -17.85
N ASN A 709 -32.66 -4.74 -17.73
CA ASN A 709 -33.63 -3.76 -17.23
C ASN A 709 -33.42 -3.44 -15.73
N THR A 710 -33.04 -4.42 -14.92
CA THR A 710 -32.77 -4.22 -13.49
C THR A 710 -31.47 -3.43 -13.31
N SER A 711 -30.44 -3.74 -14.08
CA SER A 711 -29.16 -3.00 -14.06
C SER A 711 -29.38 -1.54 -14.44
N ASN A 712 -30.05 -1.26 -15.56
CA ASN A 712 -30.31 0.11 -16.01
C ASN A 712 -31.13 0.91 -14.98
N ARG A 713 -32.07 0.25 -14.28
CA ARG A 713 -32.84 0.92 -13.22
C ARG A 713 -31.97 1.30 -12.03
N TYR A 714 -31.09 0.40 -11.59
CA TYR A 714 -30.18 0.67 -10.49
C TYR A 714 -29.23 1.82 -10.82
N GLU A 715 -28.68 1.83 -12.03
CA GLU A 715 -27.80 2.90 -12.51
C GLU A 715 -28.54 4.25 -12.58
N ALA A 716 -29.78 4.27 -13.10
CA ALA A 716 -30.59 5.49 -13.14
C ALA A 716 -30.91 6.05 -11.74
N ILE A 717 -31.17 5.17 -10.75
CA ILE A 717 -31.36 5.59 -9.36
C ILE A 717 -30.05 6.19 -8.82
N MET A 718 -28.93 5.56 -9.06
CA MET A 718 -27.63 6.07 -8.62
C MET A 718 -27.30 7.42 -9.26
N ASP A 719 -27.53 7.60 -10.57
CA ASP A 719 -27.30 8.87 -11.24
C ASP A 719 -28.07 10.02 -10.57
N GLN A 720 -29.34 9.78 -10.22
CA GLN A 720 -30.18 10.78 -9.56
C GLN A 720 -29.68 11.09 -8.14
N VAL A 721 -29.40 10.06 -7.32
CA VAL A 721 -29.01 10.22 -5.93
C VAL A 721 -27.62 10.84 -5.84
N VAL A 722 -26.70 10.42 -6.70
CA VAL A 722 -25.32 10.91 -6.73
C VAL A 722 -25.24 12.38 -7.14
N SER A 723 -25.98 12.79 -8.18
CA SER A 723 -26.03 14.20 -8.57
C SER A 723 -26.44 15.09 -7.39
N ARG A 724 -27.46 14.66 -6.63
CA ARG A 724 -27.90 15.41 -5.46
C ARG A 724 -26.87 15.40 -4.32
N SER A 725 -26.21 14.27 -4.08
CA SER A 725 -25.14 14.15 -3.06
C SER A 725 -23.95 15.06 -3.39
N TYR A 726 -23.58 15.14 -4.67
CA TYR A 726 -22.54 16.05 -5.16
C TYR A 726 -22.88 17.51 -4.83
N ASP A 727 -24.10 17.95 -5.17
CA ASP A 727 -24.56 19.32 -4.88
C ASP A 727 -24.51 19.65 -3.39
N ILE A 728 -25.03 18.75 -2.54
CA ILE A 728 -25.05 18.93 -1.07
C ILE A 728 -23.62 19.03 -0.51
N TYR A 729 -22.73 18.18 -0.98
CA TYR A 729 -21.32 18.21 -0.56
C TYR A 729 -20.64 19.51 -0.98
N ARG A 730 -20.76 19.88 -2.26
CA ARG A 730 -20.14 21.09 -2.83
C ARG A 730 -20.68 22.38 -2.20
N GLU A 731 -21.98 22.45 -1.94
CA GLU A 731 -22.61 23.60 -1.30
C GLU A 731 -22.00 23.88 0.08
N LEU A 732 -21.74 22.83 0.89
CA LEU A 732 -21.11 23.03 2.20
C LEU A 732 -19.60 23.26 2.09
N VAL A 733 -18.87 22.42 1.36
CA VAL A 733 -17.40 22.39 1.41
C VAL A 733 -16.80 23.56 0.63
N PHE A 734 -17.37 23.91 -0.51
CA PHE A 734 -16.83 24.94 -1.42
C PHE A 734 -17.73 26.17 -1.56
N GLY A 735 -19.01 26.05 -1.24
CA GLY A 735 -19.99 27.12 -1.35
C GLY A 735 -20.25 27.91 -0.05
N ASN A 736 -19.81 27.39 1.10
CA ASN A 736 -20.00 28.03 2.38
C ASN A 736 -18.74 28.82 2.81
N ASP A 737 -18.87 30.15 2.95
CA ASP A 737 -17.77 31.07 3.28
C ASP A 737 -17.07 30.77 4.60
N HIS A 738 -17.73 30.08 5.55
CA HIS A 738 -17.21 29.79 6.88
C HIS A 738 -16.66 28.38 7.03
N PHE A 739 -16.81 27.52 6.02
CA PHE A 739 -16.42 26.11 6.12
C PHE A 739 -14.90 25.91 6.24
N TYR A 740 -14.12 26.73 5.54
CA TYR A 740 -12.67 26.74 5.67
C TYR A 740 -12.25 27.02 7.13
N ASP A 741 -12.78 28.07 7.74
CA ASP A 741 -12.47 28.43 9.11
C ASP A 741 -12.91 27.34 10.09
N TYR A 742 -14.12 26.79 9.90
CA TYR A 742 -14.61 25.65 10.69
C TYR A 742 -13.62 24.48 10.66
N PHE A 743 -13.20 24.06 9.48
CA PHE A 743 -12.26 22.93 9.35
C PHE A 743 -10.92 23.22 10.02
N PHE A 744 -10.36 24.40 9.84
CA PHE A 744 -9.07 24.79 10.41
C PHE A 744 -9.11 25.05 11.92
N GLU A 745 -10.25 25.43 12.45
CA GLU A 745 -10.41 25.70 13.86
C GLU A 745 -10.90 24.47 14.66
N SER A 746 -11.79 23.67 14.10
CA SER A 746 -12.36 22.47 14.74
C SER A 746 -11.58 21.19 14.53
N SER A 747 -10.37 21.24 13.97
CA SER A 747 -9.56 20.06 13.74
C SER A 747 -8.08 20.31 14.06
N PRO A 748 -7.27 19.27 14.29
CA PRO A 748 -5.83 19.41 14.52
C PRO A 748 -5.02 19.57 13.23
N ILE A 749 -5.59 20.05 12.11
CA ILE A 749 -4.92 20.18 10.81
C ILE A 749 -3.58 20.96 10.88
N LYS A 750 -3.52 22.02 11.69
CA LYS A 750 -2.30 22.81 11.88
C LYS A 750 -1.17 21.97 12.50
N ASN A 751 -1.52 21.10 13.47
CA ASN A 751 -0.58 20.19 14.11
C ASN A 751 -0.22 19.00 13.21
N ILE A 752 -1.15 18.52 12.39
CA ILE A 752 -0.91 17.49 11.37
C ILE A 752 0.08 18.03 10.32
N SER A 753 -0.06 19.27 9.90
CA SER A 753 0.83 19.89 8.92
C SER A 753 2.26 20.07 9.43
N SER A 754 2.46 20.28 10.74
CA SER A 754 3.78 20.35 11.40
C SER A 754 4.32 18.96 11.82
N PHE A 755 3.48 17.95 11.79
CA PHE A 755 3.85 16.58 12.16
C PHE A 755 4.80 15.97 11.11
N ASN A 756 5.89 15.34 11.57
CA ASN A 756 6.87 14.69 10.70
C ASN A 756 6.34 13.39 10.08
N ILE A 757 5.25 13.50 9.33
CA ILE A 757 4.46 12.36 8.85
C ILE A 757 5.18 11.59 7.73
N GLY A 758 6.04 12.25 6.97
CA GLY A 758 6.78 11.65 5.87
C GLY A 758 7.76 12.62 5.24
N SER A 759 8.40 12.22 4.15
CA SER A 759 9.33 13.08 3.41
C SER A 759 8.62 14.23 2.70
N ARG A 760 7.34 14.05 2.31
CA ARG A 760 6.55 15.05 1.58
C ARG A 760 6.15 16.25 2.44
N PRO A 761 6.07 17.47 1.86
CA PRO A 761 5.38 18.60 2.48
C PRO A 761 3.88 18.31 2.65
N ALA A 762 3.28 18.82 3.72
CA ALA A 762 1.84 18.63 3.98
C ALA A 762 0.94 19.40 2.99
N ALA A 763 1.45 20.44 2.34
CA ALA A 763 0.76 21.23 1.33
C ALA A 763 1.68 21.57 0.16
N ARG A 764 1.09 21.74 -1.04
CA ARG A 764 1.82 22.16 -2.25
C ARG A 764 2.18 23.65 -2.23
N LYS A 765 1.32 24.49 -1.64
CA LYS A 765 1.46 25.96 -1.51
C LYS A 765 0.89 26.40 -0.15
N THR A 766 1.00 27.70 0.17
CA THR A 766 0.29 28.29 1.32
C THR A 766 -1.22 28.03 1.14
N ILE A 767 -1.83 27.38 2.14
CA ILE A 767 -3.23 26.93 2.05
C ILE A 767 -4.11 28.13 2.38
N THR A 768 -4.90 28.57 1.43
CA THR A 768 -5.90 29.65 1.56
C THR A 768 -7.32 29.14 1.31
N GLU A 769 -7.45 27.93 0.81
CA GLU A 769 -8.73 27.31 0.47
C GLU A 769 -8.63 25.76 0.56
N ILE A 770 -9.79 25.09 0.66
CA ILE A 770 -9.86 23.62 0.77
C ILE A 770 -9.27 22.91 -0.46
N SER A 771 -9.43 23.48 -1.65
CA SER A 771 -8.87 22.92 -2.91
C SER A 771 -7.36 22.72 -2.84
N GLY A 772 -6.62 23.63 -2.19
CA GLY A 772 -5.17 23.57 -2.02
C GLY A 772 -4.67 22.49 -1.03
N LEU A 773 -5.57 21.89 -0.24
CA LEU A 773 -5.22 20.79 0.69
C LEU A 773 -5.01 19.48 -0.05
N ARG A 774 -4.03 18.70 0.42
CA ARG A 774 -3.90 17.30 0.01
C ARG A 774 -4.96 16.42 0.65
N ALA A 775 -5.38 15.36 -0.05
CA ALA A 775 -6.42 14.46 0.41
C ALA A 775 -6.08 13.75 1.73
N ILE A 776 -4.81 13.39 1.98
CA ILE A 776 -4.43 12.71 3.23
C ILE A 776 -4.60 13.60 4.47
N PRO A 777 -4.03 14.81 4.56
CA PRO A 777 -4.29 15.71 5.67
C PRO A 777 -5.77 16.04 5.86
N TRP A 778 -6.53 16.16 4.78
CA TRP A 778 -7.97 16.36 4.80
C TRP A 778 -8.70 15.24 5.55
N VAL A 779 -8.58 14.00 5.09
CA VAL A 779 -9.28 12.85 5.69
C VAL A 779 -8.78 12.57 7.09
N PHE A 780 -7.47 12.69 7.32
CA PHE A 780 -6.85 12.41 8.61
C PHE A 780 -7.31 13.39 9.70
N SER A 781 -7.49 14.68 9.36
CA SER A 781 -8.00 15.68 10.31
C SER A 781 -9.43 15.37 10.76
N TRP A 782 -10.29 14.95 9.86
CA TRP A 782 -11.66 14.57 10.17
C TRP A 782 -11.75 13.30 11.04
N SER A 783 -10.81 12.38 10.89
CA SER A 783 -10.74 11.21 11.75
C SER A 783 -10.30 11.57 13.17
N GLN A 784 -9.38 12.52 13.31
CA GLN A 784 -8.91 13.02 14.61
C GLN A 784 -10.03 13.71 15.39
N SER A 785 -10.84 14.54 14.74
CA SER A 785 -12.01 15.22 15.36
C SER A 785 -13.25 14.31 15.50
N ARG A 786 -13.16 13.03 15.12
CA ARG A 786 -14.21 12.01 15.22
C ARG A 786 -15.47 12.30 14.40
N VAL A 787 -15.40 13.19 13.43
CA VAL A 787 -16.51 13.46 12.48
C VAL A 787 -16.55 12.45 11.37
N MET A 788 -15.40 12.01 10.86
CA MET A 788 -15.26 11.10 9.70
C MET A 788 -15.97 11.63 8.44
N PHE A 789 -16.08 12.94 8.31
CA PHE A 789 -16.87 13.68 7.32
C PHE A 789 -16.75 13.14 5.88
N PRO A 790 -15.53 12.89 5.33
CA PRO A 790 -15.38 12.49 3.93
C PRO A 790 -15.97 11.12 3.57
N GLY A 791 -16.39 10.33 4.55
CA GLY A 791 -16.89 8.97 4.30
C GLY A 791 -18.42 8.85 4.27
N TRP A 792 -19.17 9.93 4.55
CA TRP A 792 -20.62 9.82 4.68
C TRP A 792 -21.43 11.09 4.38
N TYR A 793 -20.83 12.28 4.38
CA TYR A 793 -21.57 13.54 4.21
C TYR A 793 -22.24 13.63 2.84
N GLY A 794 -23.52 14.05 2.82
CA GLY A 794 -24.35 14.15 1.63
C GLY A 794 -25.09 12.85 1.25
N VAL A 795 -24.82 11.74 1.93
CA VAL A 795 -25.47 10.44 1.65
C VAL A 795 -26.90 10.41 2.17
N GLY A 796 -27.13 10.87 3.42
CA GLY A 796 -28.44 10.83 4.06
C GLY A 796 -29.48 11.65 3.33
N SER A 797 -29.18 12.91 3.11
CA SER A 797 -30.07 13.86 2.43
C SER A 797 -30.40 13.41 1.01
N SER A 798 -29.43 12.93 0.24
CA SER A 798 -29.67 12.49 -1.15
C SER A 798 -30.59 11.26 -1.23
N PHE A 799 -30.38 10.24 -0.41
CA PHE A 799 -31.28 9.09 -0.35
C PHE A 799 -32.66 9.46 0.22
N LYS A 800 -32.71 10.34 1.24
CA LYS A 800 -33.98 10.79 1.81
C LYS A 800 -34.85 11.52 0.81
N GLU A 801 -34.27 12.45 0.03
CA GLU A 801 -34.97 13.16 -1.04
C GLU A 801 -35.50 12.19 -2.11
N PHE A 802 -34.74 11.16 -2.47
CA PHE A 802 -35.22 10.11 -3.37
C PHE A 802 -36.38 9.29 -2.78
N ILE A 803 -36.31 8.91 -1.51
CA ILE A 803 -37.38 8.17 -0.81
C ILE A 803 -38.65 9.01 -0.72
N ASP A 804 -38.54 10.30 -0.47
CA ASP A 804 -39.68 11.22 -0.30
C ASP A 804 -40.45 11.48 -1.60
N GLN A 805 -39.87 11.24 -2.78
CA GLN A 805 -40.53 11.36 -4.07
C GLN A 805 -41.61 10.29 -4.25
N ASP A 806 -41.38 9.06 -3.80
CA ASP A 806 -42.35 7.95 -3.78
C ASP A 806 -41.99 7.00 -2.62
N PRO A 807 -42.94 6.72 -1.71
CA PRO A 807 -42.70 5.75 -0.62
C PRO A 807 -42.20 4.36 -1.07
N LYS A 808 -42.44 3.97 -2.32
CA LYS A 808 -41.91 2.72 -2.89
C LYS A 808 -40.42 2.75 -3.17
N ASN A 809 -39.81 3.93 -3.21
CA ASN A 809 -38.40 4.06 -3.52
C ASN A 809 -37.49 3.39 -2.49
N ILE A 810 -37.92 3.30 -1.23
CA ILE A 810 -37.19 2.54 -0.20
C ILE A 810 -37.08 1.04 -0.55
N GLU A 811 -38.11 0.45 -1.17
CA GLU A 811 -38.07 -0.95 -1.57
C GLU A 811 -37.09 -1.19 -2.74
N TYR A 812 -36.93 -0.23 -3.65
CA TYR A 812 -35.90 -0.29 -4.69
C TYR A 812 -34.49 -0.23 -4.09
N LEU A 813 -34.24 0.64 -3.10
CA LEU A 813 -32.94 0.72 -2.42
C LEU A 813 -32.63 -0.56 -1.63
N ARG A 814 -33.62 -1.17 -0.99
CA ARG A 814 -33.48 -2.47 -0.33
C ARG A 814 -33.16 -3.61 -1.29
N ASP A 815 -33.83 -3.61 -2.46
CA ASP A 815 -33.56 -4.56 -3.54
C ASP A 815 -32.12 -4.39 -4.08
N MET A 816 -31.65 -3.14 -4.26
CA MET A 816 -30.26 -2.83 -4.63
C MET A 816 -29.28 -3.34 -3.56
N TYR A 817 -29.55 -3.12 -2.28
CA TYR A 817 -28.70 -3.59 -1.18
C TYR A 817 -28.58 -5.12 -1.15
N GLN A 818 -29.66 -5.83 -1.40
CA GLN A 818 -29.66 -7.31 -1.39
C GLN A 818 -29.03 -7.92 -2.62
N ASN A 819 -29.13 -7.27 -3.80
CA ASN A 819 -28.82 -7.90 -5.08
C ASN A 819 -27.65 -7.28 -5.83
N TRP A 820 -27.13 -6.12 -5.42
CA TRP A 820 -26.04 -5.43 -6.10
C TRP A 820 -24.80 -5.26 -5.21
N PRO A 821 -23.73 -6.07 -5.44
CA PRO A 821 -22.54 -6.05 -4.59
C PRO A 821 -21.88 -4.68 -4.46
N PHE A 822 -21.90 -3.85 -5.52
CA PHE A 822 -21.41 -2.48 -5.46
C PHE A 822 -22.16 -1.66 -4.40
N PHE A 823 -23.49 -1.65 -4.45
CA PHE A 823 -24.31 -0.89 -3.53
C PHE A 823 -24.22 -1.41 -2.09
N GLN A 824 -24.15 -2.72 -1.92
CA GLN A 824 -23.92 -3.36 -0.63
C GLN A 824 -22.58 -2.92 -0.01
N SER A 825 -21.49 -2.98 -0.77
CA SER A 825 -20.17 -2.55 -0.31
C SER A 825 -20.14 -1.04 0.02
N LEU A 826 -20.81 -0.22 -0.78
CA LEU A 826 -20.93 1.21 -0.56
C LEU A 826 -21.60 1.53 0.77
N LEU A 827 -22.77 0.94 1.06
CA LEU A 827 -23.50 1.19 2.30
C LEU A 827 -22.78 0.61 3.52
N SER A 828 -22.24 -0.62 3.43
CA SER A 828 -21.43 -1.21 4.51
C SER A 828 -20.24 -0.34 4.91
N ASN A 829 -19.61 0.34 3.94
CA ASN A 829 -18.54 1.27 4.24
C ASN A 829 -19.04 2.54 4.95
N VAL A 830 -20.20 3.07 4.56
CA VAL A 830 -20.84 4.21 5.26
C VAL A 830 -21.22 3.81 6.68
N ASP A 831 -21.82 2.64 6.89
CA ASP A 831 -22.13 2.09 8.20
C ASP A 831 -20.88 2.00 9.09
N MET A 832 -19.79 1.44 8.57
CA MET A 832 -18.52 1.33 9.29
C MET A 832 -17.97 2.70 9.69
N VAL A 833 -18.06 3.71 8.84
CA VAL A 833 -17.53 5.05 9.13
C VAL A 833 -18.38 5.78 10.15
N LEU A 834 -19.72 5.69 10.03
CA LEU A 834 -20.64 6.23 11.03
C LEU A 834 -20.39 5.62 12.40
N SER A 835 -20.10 4.32 12.48
CA SER A 835 -19.78 3.61 13.73
C SER A 835 -18.50 4.09 14.42
N LYS A 836 -17.55 4.61 13.66
CA LYS A 836 -16.29 5.19 14.17
C LYS A 836 -16.45 6.66 14.56
N SER A 837 -17.48 7.34 14.10
CA SER A 837 -17.75 8.73 14.43
C SER A 837 -18.24 8.90 15.87
N ASN A 838 -18.06 10.10 16.44
CA ASN A 838 -18.58 10.45 17.76
C ASN A 838 -18.93 11.94 17.79
N MET A 839 -20.21 12.25 17.57
CA MET A 839 -20.65 13.63 17.46
C MET A 839 -20.55 14.40 18.78
N ASN A 840 -20.55 13.75 19.94
CA ASN A 840 -20.31 14.42 21.22
C ASN A 840 -18.86 14.93 21.31
N ILE A 841 -17.88 14.11 20.88
CA ILE A 841 -16.47 14.53 20.81
C ILE A 841 -16.29 15.59 19.72
N ALA A 842 -16.90 15.41 18.56
CA ALA A 842 -16.90 16.39 17.48
C ALA A 842 -17.41 17.77 17.91
N PHE A 843 -18.42 17.81 18.80
CA PHE A 843 -18.91 19.06 19.40
C PHE A 843 -17.85 19.76 20.25
N GLU A 844 -17.05 19.00 21.02
CA GLU A 844 -15.97 19.61 21.80
C GLU A 844 -14.88 20.23 20.91
N TYR A 845 -14.63 19.64 19.73
CA TYR A 845 -13.76 20.26 18.74
C TYR A 845 -14.41 21.50 18.08
N ALA A 846 -15.71 21.47 17.80
CA ALA A 846 -16.44 22.62 17.28
C ALA A 846 -16.41 23.83 18.24
N LYS A 847 -16.36 23.60 19.55
CA LYS A 847 -16.17 24.68 20.54
C LYS A 847 -14.82 25.38 20.47
N LEU A 848 -13.88 24.88 19.69
CA LEU A 848 -12.62 25.56 19.41
C LEU A 848 -12.78 26.69 18.39
N CYS A 849 -13.92 26.78 17.70
CA CYS A 849 -14.23 27.85 16.75
C CYS A 849 -14.46 29.16 17.47
N GLU A 850 -13.94 30.26 16.88
CA GLU A 850 -13.96 31.57 17.49
C GLU A 850 -15.31 32.28 17.36
N SER A 851 -16.05 32.07 16.26
CA SER A 851 -17.36 32.67 16.03
C SER A 851 -18.51 31.66 16.11
N GLU A 852 -19.70 32.17 16.53
CA GLU A 852 -20.91 31.36 16.56
C GLU A 852 -21.37 30.92 15.16
N GLU A 853 -21.12 31.75 14.14
CA GLU A 853 -21.47 31.45 12.75
C GLU A 853 -20.63 30.29 12.21
N VAL A 854 -19.33 30.26 12.49
CA VAL A 854 -18.42 29.15 12.17
C VAL A 854 -18.83 27.91 12.95
N GLN A 855 -19.12 28.04 14.24
CA GLN A 855 -19.55 26.92 15.07
C GLN A 855 -20.89 26.31 14.61
N ALA A 856 -21.81 27.12 14.03
CA ALA A 856 -23.11 26.67 13.53
C ALA A 856 -22.99 25.55 12.46
N ILE A 857 -21.89 25.50 11.71
CA ILE A 857 -21.62 24.43 10.73
C ILE A 857 -21.68 23.03 11.38
N TYR A 858 -21.28 22.92 12.65
CA TYR A 858 -21.39 21.67 13.38
C TYR A 858 -22.82 21.11 13.40
N TYR A 859 -23.83 21.96 13.58
CA TYR A 859 -25.22 21.51 13.63
C TYR A 859 -25.70 21.04 12.25
N THR A 860 -25.27 21.67 11.17
CA THR A 860 -25.55 21.18 9.80
C THR A 860 -24.95 19.78 9.59
N ILE A 861 -23.70 19.58 10.06
CA ILE A 861 -23.03 18.27 10.00
C ILE A 861 -23.74 17.25 10.90
N LEU A 862 -24.17 17.64 12.10
CA LEU A 862 -24.89 16.75 13.04
C LEU A 862 -26.24 16.29 12.47
N ASP A 863 -27.01 17.20 11.88
CA ASP A 863 -28.31 16.89 11.28
C ASP A 863 -28.14 15.90 10.11
N GLU A 864 -27.16 16.13 9.23
CA GLU A 864 -26.84 15.21 8.15
C GLU A 864 -26.34 13.85 8.67
N TRP A 865 -25.54 13.83 9.74
CA TRP A 865 -25.09 12.58 10.38
C TRP A 865 -26.27 11.74 10.90
N GLN A 866 -27.19 12.39 11.61
CA GLN A 866 -28.36 11.70 12.15
C GLN A 866 -29.28 11.18 11.01
N LEU A 867 -29.44 11.99 9.97
CA LEU A 867 -30.24 11.63 8.79
C LEU A 867 -29.59 10.45 8.07
N THR A 868 -28.28 10.52 7.80
CA THR A 868 -27.51 9.44 7.13
C THR A 868 -27.66 8.13 7.90
N LYS A 869 -27.44 8.16 9.22
CA LYS A 869 -27.61 6.98 10.07
C LYS A 869 -29.00 6.37 9.94
N ASN A 870 -30.05 7.17 10.06
CA ASN A 870 -31.43 6.68 10.00
C ASN A 870 -31.78 6.10 8.63
N VAL A 871 -31.32 6.73 7.54
CA VAL A 871 -31.61 6.29 6.18
C VAL A 871 -30.85 5.00 5.84
N ILE A 872 -29.58 4.89 6.21
CA ILE A 872 -28.79 3.67 6.01
C ILE A 872 -29.42 2.48 6.73
N LEU A 873 -29.73 2.63 8.02
CA LEU A 873 -30.41 1.59 8.80
C LEU A 873 -31.75 1.18 8.20
N ALA A 874 -32.53 2.13 7.68
CA ALA A 874 -33.81 1.85 7.01
C ALA A 874 -33.64 1.05 5.69
N ILE A 875 -32.59 1.36 4.93
CA ILE A 875 -32.27 0.64 3.67
C ILE A 875 -31.76 -0.79 3.99
N GLU A 876 -30.82 -0.92 4.91
CA GLU A 876 -30.25 -2.21 5.31
C GLU A 876 -31.26 -3.09 6.07
N GLY A 877 -32.25 -2.49 6.69
CA GLY A 877 -33.27 -3.21 7.51
C GLY A 877 -32.74 -3.55 8.90
N HIS A 878 -31.82 -2.77 9.44
CA HIS A 878 -31.18 -2.98 10.73
C HIS A 878 -31.62 -1.93 11.77
N GLU A 879 -31.52 -2.29 13.05
CA GLU A 879 -31.84 -1.38 14.17
C GLU A 879 -30.61 -0.61 14.67
N GLU A 880 -29.41 -1.11 14.38
CA GLU A 880 -28.14 -0.54 14.87
C GLU A 880 -27.03 -0.70 13.81
N LEU A 881 -26.04 0.17 13.90
CA LEU A 881 -24.87 0.13 13.04
C LEU A 881 -24.03 -1.13 13.31
N LEU A 882 -23.34 -1.62 12.27
CA LEU A 882 -22.52 -2.85 12.31
C LEU A 882 -23.32 -4.11 12.72
N ALA A 883 -24.62 -4.16 12.42
CA ALA A 883 -25.44 -5.34 12.72
C ALA A 883 -24.91 -6.61 12.04
N GLU A 884 -24.36 -6.49 10.82
CA GLU A 884 -23.77 -7.59 10.09
C GLU A 884 -22.29 -7.84 10.44
N ASN A 885 -21.56 -6.86 11.01
CA ASN A 885 -20.16 -6.99 11.40
C ASN A 885 -19.98 -6.89 12.92
N THR A 886 -20.44 -7.91 13.63
CA THR A 886 -20.37 -7.97 15.10
C THR A 886 -18.94 -8.03 15.64
N TYR A 887 -17.99 -8.56 14.86
CA TYR A 887 -16.58 -8.57 15.24
C TYR A 887 -16.00 -7.14 15.30
N LEU A 888 -16.19 -6.35 14.24
CA LEU A 888 -15.75 -4.95 14.24
C LEU A 888 -16.45 -4.12 15.31
N LYS A 889 -17.74 -4.37 15.53
CA LYS A 889 -18.53 -3.72 16.58
C LYS A 889 -17.93 -3.97 17.97
N ASP A 890 -17.64 -5.22 18.30
CA ASP A 890 -17.03 -5.58 19.57
C ASP A 890 -15.63 -4.97 19.71
N SER A 891 -14.82 -5.08 18.67
CA SER A 891 -13.48 -4.51 18.61
C SER A 891 -13.48 -2.99 18.85
N LEU A 892 -14.42 -2.25 18.24
CA LEU A 892 -14.58 -0.81 18.47
C LEU A 892 -15.01 -0.53 19.93
N ASN A 893 -15.97 -1.28 20.44
CA ASN A 893 -16.47 -1.12 21.81
C ASN A 893 -15.36 -1.29 22.86
N TYR A 894 -14.44 -2.25 22.65
CA TYR A 894 -13.29 -2.44 23.54
C TYR A 894 -12.31 -1.27 23.48
N ARG A 895 -12.11 -0.64 22.32
CA ARG A 895 -11.09 0.38 22.12
C ARG A 895 -11.57 1.82 22.33
N MET A 896 -12.84 2.10 22.05
CA MET A 896 -13.42 3.46 22.19
C MET A 896 -13.12 4.14 23.52
N PRO A 897 -13.24 3.47 24.69
CA PRO A 897 -12.94 4.11 25.97
C PRO A 897 -11.53 4.68 26.06
N TYR A 898 -10.58 4.11 25.35
CA TYR A 898 -9.17 4.51 25.45
C TYR A 898 -8.86 5.71 24.56
N PHE A 899 -9.28 5.69 23.31
CA PHE A 899 -8.98 6.83 22.45
C PHE A 899 -9.92 8.02 22.63
N ASN A 900 -11.07 7.86 23.27
CA ASN A 900 -11.87 8.99 23.76
C ASN A 900 -11.08 9.84 24.77
N VAL A 901 -10.33 9.23 25.68
CA VAL A 901 -9.44 9.96 26.61
C VAL A 901 -8.39 10.74 25.84
N LEU A 902 -7.80 10.15 24.81
CA LEU A 902 -6.82 10.83 23.97
C LEU A 902 -7.40 12.04 23.23
N ASN A 903 -8.66 11.97 22.78
CA ASN A 903 -9.34 13.13 22.19
C ASN A 903 -9.47 14.29 23.19
N TYR A 904 -9.85 14.03 24.43
CA TYR A 904 -9.94 15.09 25.44
C TYR A 904 -8.58 15.67 25.82
N ILE A 905 -7.54 14.83 25.89
CA ILE A 905 -6.16 15.31 26.09
C ILE A 905 -5.72 16.17 24.90
N GLN A 906 -6.00 15.74 23.68
CA GLN A 906 -5.67 16.51 22.48
C GLN A 906 -6.36 17.88 22.46
N LEU A 907 -7.66 17.91 22.79
CA LEU A 907 -8.43 19.15 22.91
C LEU A 907 -7.82 20.12 23.92
N GLU A 908 -7.48 19.66 25.12
CA GLU A 908 -6.86 20.50 26.13
C GLU A 908 -5.46 21.00 25.71
N LEU A 909 -4.66 20.13 25.10
CA LEU A 909 -3.36 20.52 24.56
C LEU A 909 -3.48 21.57 23.45
N ILE A 910 -4.45 21.44 22.54
CA ILE A 910 -4.71 22.46 21.49
C ILE A 910 -5.14 23.78 22.13
N LYS A 911 -6.00 23.76 23.18
CA LYS A 911 -6.37 24.97 23.92
C LYS A 911 -5.17 25.64 24.58
N ARG A 912 -4.31 24.86 25.24
CA ARG A 912 -3.04 25.37 25.84
C ARG A 912 -2.09 25.93 24.78
N GLN A 913 -1.95 25.25 23.65
CA GLN A 913 -1.14 25.75 22.51
C GLN A 913 -1.65 27.10 22.00
N ARG A 914 -2.96 27.27 21.80
CA ARG A 914 -3.56 28.53 21.34
C ARG A 914 -3.39 29.66 22.36
N ARG A 915 -3.29 29.35 23.65
CA ARG A 915 -2.99 30.32 24.71
C ARG A 915 -1.49 30.61 24.89
N GLY A 916 -0.61 29.91 24.14
CA GLY A 916 0.83 30.05 24.26
C GLY A 916 1.42 29.45 25.55
N GLU A 917 0.74 28.46 26.13
CA GLU A 917 1.11 27.83 27.40
C GLU A 917 1.99 26.55 27.20
N LEU A 918 2.25 26.15 25.95
CA LEU A 918 3.08 24.98 25.63
C LEU A 918 4.46 25.39 25.10
N SER A 919 5.50 24.74 25.58
CA SER A 919 6.83 24.78 24.96
C SER A 919 6.85 23.93 23.69
N SER A 920 7.82 24.16 22.79
CA SER A 920 8.00 23.36 21.57
C SER A 920 8.20 21.88 21.84
N HIS A 921 8.68 21.50 23.03
CA HIS A 921 8.79 20.11 23.44
C HIS A 921 7.44 19.52 23.82
N GLU A 922 6.59 20.29 24.53
CA GLU A 922 5.27 19.87 24.97
C GLU A 922 4.25 19.82 23.82
N GLU A 923 4.41 20.61 22.76
CA GLU A 923 3.60 20.51 21.53
C GLU A 923 3.67 19.12 20.90
N ARG A 924 4.78 18.37 21.12
CA ARG A 924 4.90 16.98 20.67
C ARG A 924 3.89 16.03 21.31
N LEU A 925 3.31 16.40 22.45
CA LEU A 925 2.25 15.60 23.08
C LEU A 925 1.01 15.53 22.19
N ILE A 926 0.71 16.60 21.45
CA ILE A 926 -0.38 16.60 20.47
C ILE A 926 -0.10 15.52 19.40
N HIS A 927 1.13 15.41 18.95
CA HIS A 927 1.52 14.36 18.01
C HIS A 927 1.36 12.94 18.58
N THR A 928 1.63 12.75 19.88
CA THR A 928 1.39 11.46 20.57
C THR A 928 -0.08 11.09 20.57
N THR A 929 -0.97 12.07 20.87
CA THR A 929 -2.41 11.85 20.84
C THR A 929 -2.91 11.56 19.43
N ILE A 930 -2.39 12.27 18.40
CA ILE A 930 -2.70 12.02 16.98
C ILE A 930 -2.39 10.56 16.62
N ASN A 931 -1.19 10.09 16.96
CA ASN A 931 -0.78 8.71 16.68
C ASN A 931 -1.62 7.68 17.46
N GLY A 932 -1.93 7.96 18.73
CA GLY A 932 -2.75 7.06 19.56
C GLY A 932 -4.20 6.93 19.07
N ILE A 933 -4.82 8.04 18.67
CA ILE A 933 -6.18 8.05 18.09
C ILE A 933 -6.19 7.28 16.76
N ALA A 934 -5.22 7.53 15.89
CA ALA A 934 -5.09 6.82 14.61
C ALA A 934 -4.92 5.31 14.81
N THR A 935 -4.07 4.89 15.76
CA THR A 935 -3.87 3.48 16.13
C THR A 935 -5.16 2.85 16.66
N GLY A 936 -5.91 3.57 17.50
CA GLY A 936 -7.17 3.09 18.08
C GLY A 936 -8.29 2.92 17.06
N LEU A 937 -8.39 3.83 16.11
CA LEU A 937 -9.45 3.83 15.09
C LEU A 937 -9.22 2.80 13.97
N ARG A 938 -8.05 2.25 13.80
CA ARG A 938 -7.65 1.38 12.67
C ARG A 938 -8.18 1.89 11.32
N ASN A 939 -7.34 2.03 10.34
CA ASN A 939 -7.73 2.44 8.99
C ASN A 939 -8.53 3.77 8.94
N SER A 940 -8.09 4.79 9.62
CA SER A 940 -8.80 6.08 9.67
C SER A 940 -8.03 7.27 9.06
N GLY A 941 -7.09 7.03 8.17
CA GLY A 941 -6.46 8.14 7.47
C GLY A 941 -5.02 7.98 7.08
#